data_6c8ab6d8ed05a2f9e1584fe38cdeed63
#
_entry.id   6c8ab6d8ed05a2f9e1584fe38cdeed63
#
_cell.length_a   1.000
_cell.length_b   1.000
_cell.length_c   1.000
_cell.angle_alpha   90.00
_cell.angle_beta   90.00
_cell.angle_gamma   90.00
#
_symmetry.space_group_name_H-M   'P 1'
#
loop_
_entity.id
_entity.type
_entity.pdbx_description
1 polymer ?
#
loop_
_entity_poly.entity_id
_entity_poly.type
_entity_poly.pdbx_seq_one_letter_code
_entity_poly.pdbx_strand_id
1 'polypeptide(L)'
;MLLITIYAIPDAIHNTNINLPSPKIWEMLSKILLNYIISPGFVSPLMVFSLCAMIVLSVFSPHSVKADTPTDNSPSLINNKQNFDFSPSLLGQKNTNIGDKISLNGRLFYVPWSQRGINGVIHTGLGDTSLRLAMGVDLLNTTNPHQQPIEWFSSEAPILNTWLTGIYRYLDITDFAQKKGWKIVINRDTLTLTTPSAGISNIRQGKQSWGDRVIIDLDRPTPWQIKYISEPPKPKVPHPPKPDDPTKPQGSQPKPLLDDLTKPQGSQPKTLPDDPTKPGKPQDKTTVTPPTQEWHITLDAQISPTLLQQKLSAGNQLKSVNIDVAGKQTRVKINIPLGWRPQVFTLANPNRLVIDIRPDFLLERNITWAPGLQWQQRYISLGKDRFPVFFLEVNLRQRGIKLRPIFTNYPQSINGTTSLLKIADKSQVAGAINAGFFNRVNQLSLGAIRFDNRWLSGPILNRGAIAWNDDGDIRIARLNLQETMITQGGSRLSVIRVNSADVQDGISRYTPEWGENYTPFSDDELIVTIEKDKVTRHNTGNTKDKMTFSIPKNGYILVLRSLPSAIEQLVIGSNVRVESETNPPEFNRFPYIVGGGPFLVQNSQVVLDAKAENFNAVYQRQTAIRSGIGKTVSGNLLIVAAHNRAGGSGPTFAEFAQIMQKMGAIEALNLDGGSSTSLYLGGELLDRPSQTAARVHNGIGVFFQP
;
A
#
# COMPACT_ATOMS: atom_id res chain seq x y z
N MET A 1 -19.44 44.55 6.48
CA MET A 1 -19.64 43.25 7.10
C MET A 1 -18.59 42.92 8.19
N LEU A 2 -17.62 43.81 8.45
CA LEU A 2 -16.58 43.64 9.50
C LEU A 2 -16.89 44.37 10.82
N LEU A 3 -17.95 45.16 10.88
CA LEU A 3 -18.29 45.97 12.07
C LEU A 3 -19.27 45.31 13.04
N ILE A 4 -19.90 44.20 12.67
CA ILE A 4 -20.90 43.52 13.52
C ILE A 4 -20.25 42.46 14.44
N THR A 5 -19.01 42.06 14.17
CA THR A 5 -18.35 40.98 14.94
C THR A 5 -17.57 41.48 16.19
N ILE A 6 -17.44 42.81 16.39
CA ILE A 6 -16.64 43.35 17.50
C ILE A 6 -17.49 43.63 18.77
N TYR A 7 -18.81 43.63 18.69
CA TYR A 7 -19.69 43.92 19.85
C TYR A 7 -20.33 42.71 20.54
N ALA A 8 -19.99 41.49 20.15
CA ALA A 8 -20.60 40.27 20.67
C ALA A 8 -19.68 39.35 21.49
N ILE A 9 -18.58 39.82 22.07
CA ILE A 9 -17.65 39.03 22.86
C ILE A 9 -17.37 39.61 24.27
N PRO A 10 -18.35 39.84 25.13
CA PRO A 10 -18.08 39.94 26.58
C PRO A 10 -18.44 38.71 27.42
N ASP A 11 -19.28 37.77 26.99
CA ASP A 11 -19.87 36.82 27.94
C ASP A 11 -19.36 35.34 27.86
N ALA A 12 -18.31 35.04 27.07
CA ALA A 12 -17.88 33.64 26.88
C ALA A 12 -16.50 33.26 27.47
N ILE A 13 -15.83 34.17 28.23
CA ILE A 13 -14.50 33.86 28.78
C ILE A 13 -14.46 34.06 30.29
N HIS A 14 -15.04 33.10 31.00
CA HIS A 14 -14.76 32.87 32.42
C HIS A 14 -14.21 31.48 32.59
N ASN A 15 -12.94 31.25 32.30
CA ASN A 15 -12.10 30.16 32.84
C ASN A 15 -10.83 29.89 31.99
N THR A 16 -10.08 30.93 31.62
CA THR A 16 -8.68 30.70 31.20
C THR A 16 -7.82 31.85 31.71
N ASN A 17 -6.74 31.53 32.43
CA ASN A 17 -5.71 32.50 32.85
C ASN A 17 -4.91 33.01 31.64
N ILE A 18 -5.52 33.87 30.85
CA ILE A 18 -4.85 34.61 29.78
C ILE A 18 -4.75 36.06 30.22
N ASN A 19 -3.54 36.58 30.42
CA ASN A 19 -3.30 38.00 30.67
C ASN A 19 -3.66 38.82 29.43
N LEU A 20 -4.83 39.46 29.44
CA LEU A 20 -5.25 40.35 28.37
C LEU A 20 -4.51 41.72 28.47
N PRO A 21 -4.18 42.38 27.34
CA PRO A 21 -3.60 43.72 27.34
C PRO A 21 -4.50 44.73 28.03
N SER A 22 -3.88 45.71 28.67
CA SER A 22 -4.61 46.73 29.47
C SER A 22 -5.64 47.51 28.63
N PRO A 23 -6.74 47.99 29.24
CA PRO A 23 -7.80 48.73 28.53
C PRO A 23 -7.28 49.94 27.71
N LYS A 24 -6.17 50.54 28.12
CA LYS A 24 -5.52 51.65 27.40
C LYS A 24 -4.97 51.27 26.03
N ILE A 25 -4.56 50.02 25.84
CA ILE A 25 -4.06 49.53 24.55
C ILE A 25 -5.23 49.39 23.56
N TRP A 26 -6.39 48.91 24.03
CA TRP A 26 -7.59 48.81 23.22
C TRP A 26 -8.15 50.20 22.80
N GLU A 27 -8.09 51.19 23.69
CA GLU A 27 -8.50 52.55 23.36
C GLU A 27 -7.55 53.19 22.33
N MET A 28 -6.26 52.91 22.39
CA MET A 28 -5.29 53.42 21.41
C MET A 28 -5.50 52.77 20.03
N LEU A 29 -5.72 51.49 19.98
CA LEU A 29 -5.98 50.76 18.73
C LEU A 29 -7.29 51.21 18.06
N SER A 30 -8.34 51.45 18.84
CA SER A 30 -9.61 51.94 18.30
C SER A 30 -9.49 53.37 17.71
N LYS A 31 -8.68 54.26 18.32
CA LYS A 31 -8.41 55.61 17.79
C LYS A 31 -7.59 55.56 16.50
N ILE A 32 -6.65 54.64 16.37
CA ILE A 32 -5.86 54.46 15.14
C ILE A 32 -6.76 53.91 14.01
N LEU A 33 -7.65 52.96 14.29
CA LEU A 33 -8.59 52.42 13.31
C LEU A 33 -9.63 53.47 12.86
N LEU A 34 -10.12 54.28 13.79
CA LEU A 34 -11.10 55.34 13.47
C LEU A 34 -10.50 56.44 12.57
N ASN A 35 -9.25 56.87 12.82
CA ASN A 35 -8.54 57.84 11.97
C ASN A 35 -8.25 57.28 10.56
N TYR A 36 -8.08 55.97 10.40
CA TYR A 36 -7.89 55.37 9.09
C TYR A 36 -9.18 55.33 8.24
N ILE A 37 -10.35 55.24 8.90
CA ILE A 37 -11.66 55.23 8.23
C ILE A 37 -12.05 56.64 7.78
N ILE A 38 -11.60 57.67 8.49
CA ILE A 38 -12.01 59.07 8.25
C ILE A 38 -11.09 59.82 7.26
N SER A 39 -9.85 59.36 7.04
CA SER A 39 -8.88 60.02 6.14
C SER A 39 -8.02 58.98 5.37
N PRO A 40 -8.45 58.47 4.24
CA PRO A 40 -7.77 57.41 3.51
C PRO A 40 -6.58 57.90 2.66
N GLY A 41 -5.76 58.81 3.14
CA GLY A 41 -4.72 59.42 2.30
C GLY A 41 -3.27 59.39 2.82
N PHE A 42 -3.00 58.93 4.03
CA PHE A 42 -1.68 59.18 4.66
C PHE A 42 -0.87 58.00 5.18
N VAL A 43 -1.35 56.76 5.14
CA VAL A 43 -0.57 55.58 5.61
C VAL A 43 -0.75 54.41 4.66
N SER A 44 0.36 53.82 4.20
CA SER A 44 0.27 52.64 3.30
C SER A 44 -0.26 51.39 4.04
N PRO A 45 -1.04 50.51 3.39
CA PRO A 45 -1.56 49.29 3.99
C PRO A 45 -0.47 48.37 4.58
N LEU A 46 0.74 48.41 4.03
CA LEU A 46 1.90 47.65 4.53
C LEU A 46 2.34 48.10 5.93
N MET A 47 2.22 49.38 6.26
CA MET A 47 2.64 49.92 7.57
C MET A 47 1.68 49.52 8.69
N VAL A 48 0.39 49.41 8.41
CA VAL A 48 -0.62 48.97 9.38
C VAL A 48 -0.48 47.46 9.63
N PHE A 49 -0.23 46.66 8.58
CA PHE A 49 0.03 45.23 8.71
C PHE A 49 1.32 44.93 9.48
N SER A 50 2.38 45.69 9.26
CA SER A 50 3.66 45.55 9.97
C SER A 50 3.53 45.91 11.46
N LEU A 51 2.75 46.92 11.81
CA LEU A 51 2.52 47.34 13.21
C LEU A 51 1.64 46.32 13.96
N CYS A 52 0.61 45.78 13.32
CA CYS A 52 -0.21 44.69 13.89
C CYS A 52 0.58 43.39 14.08
N ALA A 53 1.45 43.04 13.14
CA ALA A 53 2.32 41.86 13.24
C ALA A 53 3.36 41.99 14.37
N MET A 54 3.95 43.18 14.58
CA MET A 54 4.88 43.41 15.69
C MET A 54 4.20 43.36 17.06
N ILE A 55 2.98 43.84 17.19
CA ILE A 55 2.22 43.76 18.45
C ILE A 55 1.84 42.31 18.78
N VAL A 56 1.46 41.49 17.79
CA VAL A 56 1.19 40.06 17.97
C VAL A 56 2.44 39.29 18.37
N LEU A 57 3.60 39.60 17.76
CA LEU A 57 4.88 38.97 18.09
C LEU A 57 5.41 39.36 19.48
N SER A 58 5.12 40.53 20.00
CA SER A 58 5.53 40.96 21.36
C SER A 58 4.70 40.31 22.48
N VAL A 59 3.49 39.83 22.19
CA VAL A 59 2.60 39.17 23.16
C VAL A 59 2.92 37.67 23.29
N PHE A 60 3.60 37.08 22.30
CA PHE A 60 3.93 35.66 22.28
C PHE A 60 5.43 35.32 22.49
N SER A 61 6.27 36.25 22.98
CA SER A 61 7.66 35.94 23.32
C SER A 61 7.73 35.31 24.71
N PRO A 62 8.27 34.08 24.85
CA PRO A 62 8.42 33.42 26.16
C PRO A 62 9.55 34.09 26.96
N HIS A 63 9.27 34.49 28.19
CA HIS A 63 10.27 34.92 29.14
C HIS A 63 11.20 33.76 29.52
N SER A 64 12.49 34.01 29.38
CA SER A 64 13.56 33.09 29.81
C SER A 64 13.57 32.97 31.34
N VAL A 65 13.40 31.72 31.83
CA VAL A 65 13.71 31.36 33.22
C VAL A 65 15.16 30.88 33.25
N LYS A 66 15.93 31.45 34.20
CA LYS A 66 17.33 31.12 34.46
C LYS A 66 17.51 29.68 34.87
N ALA A 67 18.49 29.02 34.26
CA ALA A 67 18.93 27.69 34.59
C ALA A 67 19.87 27.72 35.82
N ASP A 68 19.64 26.80 36.76
CA ASP A 68 20.65 26.33 37.71
C ASP A 68 21.23 25.01 37.19
N THR A 69 22.55 24.90 37.20
CA THR A 69 23.38 23.80 36.71
C THR A 69 23.70 22.79 37.83
N PRO A 70 24.47 21.72 37.59
CA PRO A 70 24.03 20.41 37.09
C PRO A 70 24.43 19.27 38.03
N THR A 71 23.85 18.12 37.88
CA THR A 71 24.50 16.85 38.24
C THR A 71 24.23 15.79 37.19
N ASP A 72 25.34 15.23 36.79
CA ASP A 72 25.65 14.12 35.92
C ASP A 72 24.69 12.91 36.07
N ASN A 73 24.17 12.41 34.95
CA ASN A 73 23.96 10.99 34.76
C ASN A 73 23.56 10.67 33.28
N SER A 74 24.21 9.67 32.78
CA SER A 74 24.21 9.07 31.45
C SER A 74 22.89 8.98 30.70
N PRO A 75 22.86 9.02 29.34
CA PRO A 75 21.61 9.04 28.57
C PRO A 75 20.98 7.67 28.54
N SER A 76 19.87 7.55 29.22
CA SER A 76 18.90 6.49 28.99
C SER A 76 18.26 6.66 27.60
N LEU A 77 18.26 5.59 26.83
CA LEU A 77 17.55 5.44 25.56
C LEU A 77 16.10 5.96 25.69
N ILE A 78 15.83 7.09 25.09
CA ILE A 78 14.48 7.63 24.97
C ILE A 78 13.73 6.71 24.02
N ASN A 79 12.89 5.85 24.60
CA ASN A 79 11.78 5.19 23.94
C ASN A 79 10.77 6.27 23.50
N ASN A 80 10.97 6.90 22.35
CA ASN A 80 9.93 7.64 21.67
C ASN A 80 8.94 6.65 21.05
N LYS A 81 8.12 6.01 21.90
CA LYS A 81 6.76 5.70 21.51
C LYS A 81 6.10 7.05 21.31
N GLN A 82 6.07 7.53 20.09
CA GLN A 82 5.04 8.50 19.69
C GLN A 82 3.72 7.75 19.81
N ASN A 83 3.12 7.80 20.98
CA ASN A 83 1.68 7.65 21.13
C ASN A 83 1.10 8.81 20.33
N PHE A 84 0.66 8.53 19.10
CA PHE A 84 -0.21 9.43 18.37
C PHE A 84 -1.54 9.44 19.15
N ASP A 85 -1.65 10.41 20.04
CA ASP A 85 -2.90 10.68 20.75
C ASP A 85 -3.86 11.28 19.73
N PHE A 86 -4.66 10.41 19.10
CA PHE A 86 -5.74 10.81 18.20
C PHE A 86 -6.90 11.35 19.03
N SER A 87 -6.74 12.56 19.55
CA SER A 87 -7.86 13.32 20.10
C SER A 87 -8.62 13.97 18.93
N PRO A 88 -9.81 13.49 18.57
CA PRO A 88 -10.61 14.12 17.53
C PRO A 88 -11.28 15.37 18.11
N SER A 89 -10.73 16.52 17.83
CA SER A 89 -11.43 17.80 18.04
C SER A 89 -12.34 18.10 16.86
N LEU A 90 -13.46 17.39 16.76
CA LEU A 90 -14.62 17.81 16.01
C LEU A 90 -15.85 17.57 16.90
N LEU A 91 -16.29 18.66 17.57
CA LEU A 91 -17.60 18.83 18.18
C LEU A 91 -18.18 17.61 18.91
N GLY A 92 -17.86 17.45 20.19
CA GLY A 92 -18.73 16.76 21.15
C GLY A 92 -18.91 15.24 21.00
N GLN A 93 -18.21 14.55 20.10
CA GLN A 93 -18.35 13.10 19.88
C GLN A 93 -17.21 12.35 20.55
N LYS A 94 -17.49 11.75 21.69
CA LYS A 94 -16.55 10.89 22.41
C LYS A 94 -16.71 9.45 21.90
N ASN A 95 -15.65 8.86 21.31
CA ASN A 95 -15.62 7.41 21.11
C ASN A 95 -15.70 6.75 22.47
N THR A 96 -16.71 5.93 22.68
CA THR A 96 -16.91 5.26 23.98
C THR A 96 -16.12 3.95 24.04
N ASN A 97 -16.07 3.19 22.95
CA ASN A 97 -15.35 1.93 22.83
C ASN A 97 -14.83 1.71 21.42
N ILE A 98 -13.68 1.05 21.30
CA ILE A 98 -13.06 0.62 20.03
C ILE A 98 -12.50 -0.79 20.25
N GLY A 99 -12.58 -1.65 19.25
CA GLY A 99 -11.98 -2.97 19.28
C GLY A 99 -11.68 -3.52 17.88
N ASP A 100 -10.95 -4.60 17.86
CA ASP A 100 -10.50 -5.32 16.66
C ASP A 100 -11.05 -6.77 16.58
N LYS A 101 -12.01 -7.11 17.45
CA LYS A 101 -12.58 -8.45 17.54
C LYS A 101 -14.10 -8.42 17.50
N ILE A 102 -14.68 -9.24 16.62
CA ILE A 102 -16.11 -9.46 16.53
C ILE A 102 -16.42 -10.94 16.69
N SER A 103 -17.29 -11.28 17.64
CA SER A 103 -17.86 -12.63 17.75
C SER A 103 -19.21 -12.66 17.04
N LEU A 104 -19.26 -13.19 15.83
CA LEU A 104 -20.49 -13.34 15.03
C LEU A 104 -21.04 -14.75 15.17
N ASN A 105 -22.21 -14.90 15.76
CA ASN A 105 -22.87 -16.19 16.03
C ASN A 105 -21.93 -17.21 16.70
N GLY A 106 -21.06 -16.76 17.61
CA GLY A 106 -20.08 -17.59 18.32
C GLY A 106 -18.74 -17.79 17.59
N ARG A 107 -18.55 -17.20 16.41
CA ARG A 107 -17.29 -17.25 15.66
C ARG A 107 -16.52 -15.95 15.78
N LEU A 108 -15.23 -16.04 16.06
CA LEU A 108 -14.35 -14.88 16.21
C LEU A 108 -13.78 -14.44 14.85
N PHE A 109 -13.89 -13.13 14.61
CA PHE A 109 -13.27 -12.42 13.48
C PHE A 109 -12.39 -11.31 14.03
N TYR A 110 -11.18 -11.16 13.48
CA TYR A 110 -10.26 -10.07 13.79
C TYR A 110 -10.50 -8.94 12.80
N VAL A 111 -11.46 -8.09 13.12
CA VAL A 111 -11.94 -7.01 12.24
C VAL A 111 -12.41 -5.83 13.11
N PRO A 112 -12.23 -4.57 12.62
CA PRO A 112 -12.45 -3.39 13.44
C PRO A 112 -13.92 -3.09 13.69
N TRP A 113 -14.22 -2.61 14.90
CA TRP A 113 -15.51 -2.03 15.30
C TRP A 113 -15.29 -0.81 16.20
N SER A 114 -16.28 0.07 16.26
CA SER A 114 -16.22 1.27 17.10
C SER A 114 -17.61 1.65 17.58
N GLN A 115 -17.68 2.23 18.79
CA GLN A 115 -18.87 2.92 19.27
C GLN A 115 -18.60 4.41 19.45
N ARG A 116 -19.64 5.21 19.26
CA ARG A 116 -19.61 6.65 19.56
C ARG A 116 -20.96 7.11 20.13
N GLY A 117 -20.91 8.08 21.04
CA GLY A 117 -22.10 8.74 21.54
C GLY A 117 -22.50 9.92 20.64
N ILE A 118 -23.75 9.94 20.16
CA ILE A 118 -24.33 11.06 19.43
C ILE A 118 -25.64 11.41 20.10
N ASN A 119 -25.80 12.64 20.60
CA ASN A 119 -27.03 13.12 21.24
C ASN A 119 -27.55 12.18 22.37
N GLY A 120 -26.64 11.59 23.15
CA GLY A 120 -26.97 10.66 24.22
C GLY A 120 -27.28 9.22 23.79
N VAL A 121 -27.28 8.93 22.48
CA VAL A 121 -27.48 7.58 21.93
C VAL A 121 -26.12 6.98 21.56
N ILE A 122 -25.90 5.71 21.90
CA ILE A 122 -24.69 4.97 21.50
C ILE A 122 -24.92 4.36 20.13
N HIS A 123 -24.10 4.79 19.17
CA HIS A 123 -24.05 4.25 17.82
C HIS A 123 -22.92 3.24 17.69
N THR A 124 -23.22 2.09 17.12
CA THR A 124 -22.25 1.00 16.89
C THR A 124 -21.92 0.93 15.42
N GLY A 125 -20.64 1.05 15.08
CA GLY A 125 -20.14 0.94 13.73
C GLY A 125 -19.24 -0.28 13.53
N LEU A 126 -19.43 -0.93 12.40
CA LEU A 126 -18.51 -1.95 11.89
C LEU A 126 -17.66 -1.38 10.77
N GLY A 127 -16.38 -1.73 10.73
CA GLY A 127 -15.53 -1.36 9.60
C GLY A 127 -16.04 -1.95 8.29
N ASP A 128 -15.74 -1.30 7.16
CA ASP A 128 -16.08 -1.80 5.82
C ASP A 128 -15.69 -3.26 5.65
N THR A 129 -14.46 -3.60 6.02
CA THR A 129 -13.91 -4.96 6.01
C THR A 129 -14.75 -5.92 6.85
N SER A 130 -15.20 -5.48 8.03
CA SER A 130 -16.03 -6.29 8.92
C SER A 130 -17.35 -6.68 8.26
N LEU A 131 -18.03 -5.71 7.66
CA LEU A 131 -19.30 -5.93 6.98
C LEU A 131 -19.14 -6.81 5.74
N ARG A 132 -18.11 -6.57 4.94
CA ARG A 132 -17.87 -7.34 3.72
C ARG A 132 -17.43 -8.77 4.01
N LEU A 133 -16.41 -8.97 4.84
CA LEU A 133 -15.79 -10.27 5.08
C LEU A 133 -16.56 -11.17 6.07
N ALA A 134 -17.17 -10.59 7.11
CA ALA A 134 -17.87 -11.36 8.12
C ALA A 134 -19.37 -11.54 7.83
N MET A 135 -20.00 -10.52 7.23
CA MET A 135 -21.47 -10.49 7.02
C MET A 135 -21.87 -10.74 5.57
N GLY A 136 -20.97 -10.58 4.59
CA GLY A 136 -21.30 -10.68 3.18
C GLY A 136 -22.09 -9.49 2.67
N VAL A 137 -21.95 -8.32 3.27
CA VAL A 137 -22.56 -7.07 2.82
C VAL A 137 -21.78 -6.53 1.62
N ASP A 138 -22.49 -6.14 0.57
CA ASP A 138 -21.89 -5.45 -0.59
C ASP A 138 -22.06 -3.93 -0.43
N LEU A 139 -20.98 -3.17 -0.72
CA LEU A 139 -20.96 -1.72 -0.69
C LEU A 139 -21.30 -1.19 -2.09
N LEU A 140 -22.34 -0.37 -2.19
CA LEU A 140 -22.79 0.21 -3.46
C LEU A 140 -22.12 1.57 -3.71
N ASN A 141 -22.24 2.07 -4.93
CA ASN A 141 -21.68 3.35 -5.35
C ASN A 141 -22.21 4.51 -4.51
N THR A 142 -21.30 5.41 -4.13
CA THR A 142 -21.65 6.66 -3.44
C THR A 142 -20.65 7.77 -3.74
N THR A 143 -21.15 8.99 -3.87
CA THR A 143 -20.34 10.21 -3.95
C THR A 143 -20.26 10.92 -2.59
N ASN A 144 -21.02 10.46 -1.59
CA ASN A 144 -21.04 11.03 -0.25
C ASN A 144 -20.20 10.15 0.71
N PRO A 145 -19.05 10.60 1.20
CA PRO A 145 -18.22 9.83 2.12
C PRO A 145 -18.87 9.58 3.49
N HIS A 146 -19.91 10.33 3.85
CA HIS A 146 -20.63 10.21 5.13
C HIS A 146 -21.82 9.25 5.08
N GLN A 147 -22.14 8.71 3.89
CA GLN A 147 -23.26 7.81 3.68
C GLN A 147 -22.85 6.68 2.73
N GLN A 148 -23.17 5.45 3.11
CA GLN A 148 -22.86 4.26 2.33
C GLN A 148 -24.13 3.46 2.08
N PRO A 149 -24.66 3.45 0.84
CA PRO A 149 -25.66 2.48 0.43
C PRO A 149 -25.06 1.08 0.41
N ILE A 150 -25.82 0.09 0.90
CA ILE A 150 -25.38 -1.30 0.98
C ILE A 150 -26.41 -2.23 0.32
N GLU A 151 -25.94 -3.41 -0.13
CA GLU A 151 -26.80 -4.52 -0.56
C GLU A 151 -26.61 -5.70 0.39
N TRP A 152 -27.69 -6.15 1.00
CA TRP A 152 -27.74 -7.34 1.85
C TRP A 152 -29.17 -7.84 2.02
N PHE A 153 -29.63 -8.70 1.14
CA PHE A 153 -31.00 -9.21 1.10
C PHE A 153 -32.06 -8.09 1.21
N SER A 154 -31.90 -7.06 0.42
CA SER A 154 -32.76 -5.87 0.45
C SER A 154 -33.40 -5.63 -0.92
N SER A 155 -34.67 -5.24 -0.95
CA SER A 155 -35.33 -4.76 -2.16
C SER A 155 -34.95 -3.33 -2.50
N GLU A 156 -34.66 -2.54 -1.45
CA GLU A 156 -34.13 -1.19 -1.53
C GLU A 156 -32.84 -1.14 -0.74
N ALA A 157 -31.84 -0.46 -1.28
CA ALA A 157 -30.52 -0.34 -0.65
C ALA A 157 -30.58 0.48 0.66
N PRO A 158 -30.38 -0.10 1.82
CA PRO A 158 -30.24 0.67 3.06
C PRO A 158 -29.02 1.60 2.98
N ILE A 159 -29.16 2.82 3.50
CA ILE A 159 -28.08 3.81 3.56
C ILE A 159 -27.59 3.87 5.00
N LEU A 160 -26.34 3.55 5.24
CA LEU A 160 -25.68 3.62 6.55
C LEU A 160 -24.86 4.90 6.66
N ASN A 161 -24.97 5.60 7.80
CA ASN A 161 -24.06 6.68 8.09
C ASN A 161 -22.66 6.16 8.34
N THR A 162 -21.63 6.96 8.03
CA THR A 162 -20.26 6.55 8.19
C THR A 162 -19.45 7.52 9.03
N TRP A 163 -18.37 7.03 9.62
CA TRP A 163 -17.33 7.86 10.20
C TRP A 163 -15.96 7.24 9.99
N LEU A 164 -14.94 8.11 9.96
CA LEU A 164 -13.55 7.73 9.77
C LEU A 164 -12.77 7.91 11.07
N THR A 165 -11.91 6.96 11.39
CA THR A 165 -10.92 7.08 12.47
C THR A 165 -9.56 6.64 11.95
N GLY A 166 -8.73 7.60 11.52
CA GLY A 166 -7.39 7.30 11.04
C GLY A 166 -7.35 6.31 9.88
N ILE A 167 -7.40 5.03 10.18
CA ILE A 167 -7.20 3.93 9.22
C ILE A 167 -8.48 3.21 8.79
N TYR A 168 -9.58 3.34 9.55
CA TYR A 168 -10.81 2.60 9.28
C TYR A 168 -11.99 3.53 9.05
N ARG A 169 -12.82 3.18 8.07
CA ARG A 169 -14.15 3.73 7.90
C ARG A 169 -15.16 2.79 8.53
N TYR A 170 -15.97 3.30 9.45
CA TYR A 170 -17.02 2.56 10.13
C TYR A 170 -18.39 2.92 9.55
N LEU A 171 -19.24 1.93 9.37
CA LEU A 171 -20.63 2.06 8.97
C LEU A 171 -21.51 1.83 10.19
N ASP A 172 -22.40 2.76 10.45
CA ASP A 172 -23.37 2.72 11.56
C ASP A 172 -24.41 1.62 11.33
N ILE A 173 -24.33 0.57 12.09
CA ILE A 173 -25.27 -0.55 12.01
C ILE A 173 -26.40 -0.49 13.06
N THR A 174 -26.46 0.54 13.90
CA THR A 174 -27.38 0.59 15.06
C THR A 174 -28.82 0.34 14.66
N ASP A 175 -29.39 1.19 13.81
CA ASP A 175 -30.78 1.06 13.34
C ASP A 175 -30.96 -0.16 12.43
N PHE A 176 -29.95 -0.46 11.61
CA PHE A 176 -29.98 -1.61 10.71
C PHE A 176 -30.05 -2.93 11.48
N ALA A 177 -29.22 -3.08 12.51
CA ALA A 177 -29.21 -4.25 13.39
C ALA A 177 -30.54 -4.41 14.14
N GLN A 178 -31.11 -3.32 14.66
CA GLN A 178 -32.41 -3.33 15.31
C GLN A 178 -33.53 -3.81 14.35
N LYS A 179 -33.59 -3.22 13.16
CA LYS A 179 -34.57 -3.61 12.12
C LYS A 179 -34.44 -5.07 11.67
N LYS A 180 -33.20 -5.61 11.67
CA LYS A 180 -32.93 -7.02 11.33
C LYS A 180 -32.99 -7.99 12.50
N GLY A 181 -33.32 -7.51 13.70
CA GLY A 181 -33.43 -8.34 14.91
C GLY A 181 -32.10 -8.87 15.43
N TRP A 182 -31.00 -8.16 15.16
CA TRP A 182 -29.68 -8.54 15.65
C TRP A 182 -29.51 -8.11 17.11
N LYS A 183 -28.80 -8.93 17.89
CA LYS A 183 -28.38 -8.60 19.25
C LYS A 183 -26.92 -8.20 19.27
N ILE A 184 -26.64 -7.04 19.83
CA ILE A 184 -25.29 -6.48 19.98
C ILE A 184 -24.96 -6.42 21.47
N VAL A 185 -23.85 -7.05 21.86
CA VAL A 185 -23.32 -7.02 23.22
C VAL A 185 -21.81 -6.81 23.17
N ILE A 186 -21.28 -5.92 24.00
CA ILE A 186 -19.85 -5.70 24.10
C ILE A 186 -19.32 -6.32 25.38
N ASN A 187 -18.26 -7.12 25.24
CA ASN A 187 -17.54 -7.75 26.31
C ASN A 187 -16.06 -7.35 26.20
N ARG A 188 -15.63 -6.37 26.99
CA ARG A 188 -14.27 -5.80 26.93
C ARG A 188 -13.95 -5.27 25.51
N ASP A 189 -13.02 -5.94 24.79
CA ASP A 189 -12.54 -5.61 23.46
C ASP A 189 -13.30 -6.33 22.32
N THR A 190 -14.27 -7.19 22.67
CA THR A 190 -14.99 -8.02 21.71
C THR A 190 -16.44 -7.57 21.58
N LEU A 191 -16.84 -7.21 20.37
CA LEU A 191 -18.22 -7.00 19.98
C LEU A 191 -18.87 -8.35 19.66
N THR A 192 -19.88 -8.76 20.41
CA THR A 192 -20.68 -9.96 20.14
C THR A 192 -21.92 -9.58 19.35
N LEU A 193 -22.05 -10.15 18.15
CA LEU A 193 -23.16 -9.96 17.24
C LEU A 193 -23.89 -11.31 17.05
N THR A 194 -25.16 -11.36 17.40
CA THR A 194 -26.00 -12.54 17.22
C THR A 194 -27.12 -12.20 16.25
N THR A 195 -27.23 -12.95 15.16
CA THR A 195 -28.29 -12.81 14.16
C THR A 195 -29.35 -13.90 14.34
N PRO A 196 -30.61 -13.69 13.90
CA PRO A 196 -31.60 -14.74 13.90
C PRO A 196 -31.16 -15.97 13.12
N SER A 197 -31.44 -17.18 13.63
CA SER A 197 -31.13 -18.44 12.96
C SER A 197 -31.89 -18.56 11.63
N ALA A 198 -31.22 -18.91 10.56
CA ALA A 198 -31.77 -19.06 9.22
C ALA A 198 -31.78 -20.54 8.78
N GLY A 199 -32.72 -20.87 7.88
CA GLY A 199 -32.84 -22.16 7.21
C GLY A 199 -32.70 -22.06 5.70
N ILE A 200 -32.05 -23.06 5.08
CA ILE A 200 -32.03 -23.23 3.63
C ILE A 200 -33.29 -24.02 3.21
N SER A 201 -34.12 -23.38 2.40
CA SER A 201 -35.36 -23.98 1.92
C SER A 201 -35.19 -24.75 0.61
N ASN A 202 -34.24 -24.36 -0.24
CA ASN A 202 -33.98 -25.03 -1.51
C ASN A 202 -32.58 -24.70 -2.04
N ILE A 203 -32.02 -25.56 -2.92
CA ILE A 203 -30.80 -25.30 -3.67
C ILE A 203 -31.03 -25.66 -5.12
N ARG A 204 -30.74 -24.73 -6.02
CA ARG A 204 -30.94 -24.87 -7.45
C ARG A 204 -29.65 -24.58 -8.20
N GLN A 205 -29.44 -25.33 -9.27
CA GLN A 205 -28.32 -25.13 -10.18
C GLN A 205 -28.82 -24.95 -11.61
N GLY A 206 -28.19 -24.06 -12.35
CA GLY A 206 -28.50 -23.81 -13.76
C GLY A 206 -27.26 -23.54 -14.59
N LYS A 207 -27.21 -24.14 -15.79
CA LYS A 207 -26.21 -23.77 -16.81
C LYS A 207 -26.77 -22.58 -17.59
N GLN A 208 -25.90 -21.59 -17.80
CA GLN A 208 -26.21 -20.37 -18.52
C GLN A 208 -25.31 -20.27 -19.77
N SER A 209 -25.71 -19.48 -20.76
CA SER A 209 -24.85 -19.21 -21.93
C SER A 209 -23.50 -18.56 -21.57
N TRP A 210 -23.45 -17.82 -20.47
CA TRP A 210 -22.27 -17.14 -19.97
C TRP A 210 -21.49 -17.92 -18.88
N GLY A 211 -22.00 -19.09 -18.42
CA GLY A 211 -21.35 -19.89 -17.37
C GLY A 211 -22.32 -20.69 -16.53
N ASP A 212 -22.14 -20.70 -15.21
CA ASP A 212 -22.97 -21.49 -14.30
C ASP A 212 -23.50 -20.64 -13.15
N ARG A 213 -24.69 -20.99 -12.64
CA ARG A 213 -25.32 -20.35 -11.48
C ARG A 213 -25.75 -21.38 -10.45
N VAL A 214 -25.44 -21.13 -9.18
CA VAL A 214 -26.01 -21.84 -8.02
C VAL A 214 -26.84 -20.83 -7.21
N ILE A 215 -28.07 -21.22 -6.86
CA ILE A 215 -28.99 -20.37 -6.08
C ILE A 215 -29.33 -21.13 -4.80
N ILE A 216 -29.21 -20.47 -3.66
CA ILE A 216 -29.58 -20.97 -2.36
C ILE A 216 -30.75 -20.11 -1.86
N ASP A 217 -31.92 -20.72 -1.75
CA ASP A 217 -33.13 -20.08 -1.23
C ASP A 217 -33.13 -20.15 0.30
N LEU A 218 -33.43 -19.02 0.96
CA LEU A 218 -33.35 -18.85 2.41
C LEU A 218 -34.70 -18.39 2.98
N ASP A 219 -35.05 -18.85 4.16
CA ASP A 219 -36.25 -18.38 4.89
C ASP A 219 -36.09 -16.93 5.37
N ARG A 220 -34.85 -16.50 5.63
CA ARG A 220 -34.52 -15.14 6.07
C ARG A 220 -33.09 -14.74 5.69
N PRO A 221 -32.77 -13.42 5.74
CA PRO A 221 -31.40 -12.93 5.58
C PRO A 221 -30.46 -13.53 6.61
N THR A 222 -29.24 -13.92 6.18
CA THR A 222 -28.23 -14.52 7.04
C THR A 222 -26.83 -14.09 6.65
N PRO A 223 -25.87 -13.98 7.60
CA PRO A 223 -24.47 -13.76 7.28
C PRO A 223 -23.89 -14.87 6.42
N TRP A 224 -23.04 -14.48 5.47
CA TRP A 224 -22.30 -15.43 4.63
C TRP A 224 -20.87 -14.92 4.38
N GLN A 225 -19.97 -15.84 4.11
CA GLN A 225 -18.57 -15.54 3.81
C GLN A 225 -18.12 -16.32 2.59
N ILE A 226 -17.15 -15.75 1.86
CA ILE A 226 -16.45 -16.42 0.78
C ILE A 226 -14.97 -16.52 1.09
N LYS A 227 -14.37 -17.70 0.89
CA LYS A 227 -12.96 -17.94 1.13
C LYS A 227 -12.33 -18.72 -0.02
N TYR A 228 -11.23 -18.20 -0.54
CA TYR A 228 -10.34 -18.95 -1.42
C TYR A 228 -9.55 -19.97 -0.61
N ILE A 229 -9.47 -21.22 -1.09
CA ILE A 229 -8.68 -22.28 -0.48
C ILE A 229 -7.43 -22.48 -1.33
N SER A 230 -6.29 -22.07 -0.81
CA SER A 230 -5.01 -22.40 -1.43
C SER A 230 -4.67 -23.87 -1.20
N GLU A 231 -4.33 -24.64 -2.25
CA GLU A 231 -3.68 -25.91 -2.02
C GLU A 231 -2.41 -25.70 -1.17
N PRO A 232 -2.13 -26.57 -0.19
CA PRO A 232 -0.83 -26.56 0.46
C PRO A 232 0.25 -26.74 -0.62
N PRO A 233 1.40 -26.05 -0.54
CA PRO A 233 2.46 -26.22 -1.52
C PRO A 233 2.81 -27.72 -1.59
N LYS A 234 2.69 -28.31 -2.79
CA LYS A 234 3.09 -29.71 -3.01
C LYS A 234 4.52 -29.86 -2.48
N PRO A 235 4.81 -30.89 -1.67
CA PRO A 235 6.17 -31.13 -1.19
C PRO A 235 7.12 -31.09 -2.40
N LYS A 236 8.13 -30.24 -2.37
CA LYS A 236 9.18 -30.26 -3.38
C LYS A 236 9.80 -31.66 -3.34
N VAL A 237 9.51 -32.48 -4.34
CA VAL A 237 10.24 -33.73 -4.54
C VAL A 237 11.71 -33.33 -4.70
N PRO A 238 12.63 -33.76 -3.84
CA PRO A 238 14.04 -33.48 -4.03
C PRO A 238 14.43 -34.02 -5.40
N HIS A 239 14.86 -33.16 -6.30
CA HIS A 239 15.49 -33.63 -7.51
C HIS A 239 16.77 -34.33 -7.09
N PRO A 240 17.01 -35.56 -7.58
CA PRO A 240 18.30 -36.21 -7.37
C PRO A 240 19.41 -35.29 -7.88
N PRO A 241 20.54 -35.17 -7.19
CA PRO A 241 21.66 -34.38 -7.66
C PRO A 241 22.02 -34.82 -9.08
N LYS A 242 22.11 -33.85 -10.02
CA LYS A 242 22.65 -34.18 -11.35
C LYS A 242 24.06 -34.70 -11.17
N PRO A 243 24.41 -35.82 -11.84
CA PRO A 243 25.79 -36.29 -11.85
C PRO A 243 26.70 -35.17 -12.36
N ASP A 244 27.79 -34.92 -11.67
CA ASP A 244 28.82 -33.98 -12.11
C ASP A 244 29.35 -34.40 -13.47
N ASP A 245 29.27 -33.52 -14.45
CA ASP A 245 29.86 -33.66 -15.78
C ASP A 245 31.36 -33.31 -15.68
N PRO A 246 32.28 -34.29 -15.83
CA PRO A 246 33.71 -34.09 -15.61
C PRO A 246 34.40 -33.27 -16.74
N THR A 247 33.67 -32.74 -17.72
CA THR A 247 34.24 -32.11 -18.92
C THR A 247 34.10 -30.58 -18.99
N LYS A 248 33.63 -29.89 -17.91
CA LYS A 248 33.58 -28.42 -17.91
C LYS A 248 34.73 -27.79 -17.14
N PRO A 249 35.51 -26.89 -17.76
CA PRO A 249 36.54 -26.13 -17.05
C PRO A 249 35.89 -25.19 -15.98
N GLN A 250 36.42 -25.24 -14.77
CA GLN A 250 36.12 -24.25 -13.72
C GLN A 250 36.62 -22.87 -14.14
N GLY A 251 35.72 -22.00 -14.45
CA GLY A 251 35.96 -20.61 -14.73
C GLY A 251 34.65 -19.84 -14.66
N SER A 252 34.15 -19.63 -13.45
CA SER A 252 32.90 -18.89 -13.22
C SER A 252 33.21 -17.41 -13.01
N GLN A 253 32.93 -16.60 -14.02
CA GLN A 253 32.65 -15.18 -13.77
C GLN A 253 31.38 -15.04 -12.94
N PRO A 254 31.31 -14.14 -11.97
CA PRO A 254 30.06 -13.89 -11.23
C PRO A 254 29.02 -13.33 -12.22
N LYS A 255 27.91 -14.04 -12.36
CA LYS A 255 26.74 -13.54 -13.09
C LYS A 255 26.17 -12.31 -12.38
N PRO A 256 25.78 -11.25 -13.12
CA PRO A 256 25.12 -10.09 -12.53
C PRO A 256 23.86 -10.52 -11.77
N LEU A 257 23.63 -9.92 -10.60
CA LEU A 257 22.50 -10.18 -9.69
C LEU A 257 21.10 -10.01 -10.36
N LEU A 258 21.06 -9.47 -11.57
CA LEU A 258 19.82 -9.22 -12.33
C LEU A 258 19.15 -10.49 -12.86
N ASP A 259 19.88 -11.60 -13.03
CA ASP A 259 19.31 -12.84 -13.60
C ASP A 259 18.29 -13.52 -12.67
N ASP A 260 18.36 -13.28 -11.35
CA ASP A 260 17.42 -13.87 -10.39
C ASP A 260 16.04 -13.20 -10.36
N LEU A 261 15.91 -11.98 -10.89
CA LEU A 261 14.62 -11.30 -11.07
C LEU A 261 13.78 -11.88 -12.21
N THR A 262 14.37 -12.78 -13.02
CA THR A 262 13.80 -13.22 -14.29
C THR A 262 13.29 -14.64 -14.31
N LYS A 263 13.44 -15.40 -13.23
CA LYS A 263 12.87 -16.77 -13.19
C LYS A 263 11.38 -16.70 -12.82
N PRO A 264 10.48 -17.06 -13.75
CA PRO A 264 9.06 -17.14 -13.45
C PRO A 264 8.82 -18.29 -12.47
N GLN A 265 8.16 -17.99 -11.35
CA GLN A 265 7.56 -19.04 -10.54
C GLN A 265 6.35 -19.61 -11.30
N GLY A 266 6.49 -20.83 -11.78
CA GLY A 266 5.36 -21.68 -12.13
C GLY A 266 4.89 -21.67 -13.58
N SER A 267 5.77 -21.91 -14.52
CA SER A 267 5.38 -22.63 -15.74
C SER A 267 6.55 -23.53 -16.14
N GLN A 268 6.26 -24.79 -16.29
CA GLN A 268 7.21 -25.77 -16.84
C GLN A 268 7.69 -25.28 -18.23
N PRO A 269 8.96 -25.50 -18.58
CA PRO A 269 9.43 -25.17 -19.93
C PRO A 269 8.66 -26.04 -20.93
N LYS A 270 7.98 -25.39 -21.87
CA LYS A 270 7.56 -26.05 -23.09
C LYS A 270 8.83 -26.49 -23.81
N THR A 271 8.97 -27.78 -24.01
CA THR A 271 9.93 -28.39 -24.93
C THR A 271 9.90 -27.65 -26.28
N LEU A 272 11.08 -27.36 -26.82
CA LEU A 272 11.26 -26.91 -28.19
C LEU A 272 10.55 -27.82 -29.18
N PRO A 273 10.00 -27.32 -30.29
CA PRO A 273 9.37 -28.19 -31.31
C PRO A 273 10.39 -29.14 -31.89
N ASP A 274 10.00 -30.42 -31.92
CA ASP A 274 10.77 -31.46 -32.55
C ASP A 274 10.96 -31.22 -34.06
N ASP A 275 12.12 -31.65 -34.59
CA ASP A 275 12.48 -31.68 -36.00
C ASP A 275 11.35 -32.35 -36.80
N PRO A 276 10.79 -31.72 -37.85
CA PRO A 276 9.66 -32.23 -38.61
C PRO A 276 9.94 -33.46 -39.50
N THR A 277 11.11 -34.06 -39.40
CA THR A 277 11.52 -35.15 -40.32
C THR A 277 11.48 -36.57 -39.72
N LYS A 278 11.03 -36.77 -38.47
CA LYS A 278 10.89 -38.13 -37.91
C LYS A 278 9.42 -38.48 -37.70
N PRO A 279 8.95 -39.67 -38.17
CA PRO A 279 7.58 -40.16 -37.89
C PRO A 279 7.44 -40.45 -36.40
N GLY A 280 6.65 -39.64 -35.72
CA GLY A 280 6.38 -39.74 -34.27
C GLY A 280 5.52 -40.96 -33.95
N LYS A 281 5.87 -41.66 -32.88
CA LYS A 281 4.97 -42.63 -32.22
C LYS A 281 3.68 -41.94 -31.77
N PRO A 282 2.52 -42.61 -31.79
CA PRO A 282 1.27 -42.01 -31.32
C PRO A 282 1.43 -41.59 -29.85
N GLN A 283 1.40 -40.31 -29.58
CA GLN A 283 1.29 -39.80 -28.22
C GLN A 283 -0.14 -40.05 -27.73
N ASP A 284 -0.26 -40.81 -26.66
CA ASP A 284 -1.46 -40.92 -25.86
C ASP A 284 -1.91 -39.47 -25.49
N LYS A 285 -3.07 -39.07 -25.98
CA LYS A 285 -3.72 -37.82 -25.60
C LYS A 285 -4.21 -37.95 -24.15
N THR A 286 -3.30 -37.86 -23.21
CA THR A 286 -3.67 -37.54 -21.83
C THR A 286 -4.28 -36.14 -21.86
N THR A 287 -5.59 -36.07 -21.75
CA THR A 287 -6.36 -34.85 -21.56
C THR A 287 -5.90 -34.20 -20.26
N VAL A 288 -4.95 -33.26 -20.35
CA VAL A 288 -4.52 -32.49 -19.20
C VAL A 288 -5.71 -31.61 -18.79
N THR A 289 -6.37 -32.00 -17.73
CA THR A 289 -7.46 -31.24 -17.15
C THR A 289 -6.91 -29.84 -16.75
N PRO A 290 -7.50 -28.74 -17.20
CA PRO A 290 -7.04 -27.41 -16.81
C PRO A 290 -6.98 -27.28 -15.29
N PRO A 291 -5.95 -26.61 -14.74
CA PRO A 291 -5.84 -26.44 -13.31
C PRO A 291 -7.05 -25.68 -12.73
N THR A 292 -7.53 -26.16 -11.60
CA THR A 292 -8.70 -25.59 -10.90
C THR A 292 -8.30 -25.00 -9.56
N GLN A 293 -9.20 -24.22 -8.98
CA GLN A 293 -9.08 -23.64 -7.66
C GLN A 293 -10.37 -23.82 -6.88
N GLU A 294 -10.26 -24.00 -5.57
CA GLU A 294 -11.38 -24.24 -4.68
C GLU A 294 -11.78 -22.95 -3.93
N TRP A 295 -13.10 -22.73 -3.87
CA TRP A 295 -13.70 -21.66 -3.08
C TRP A 295 -14.76 -22.24 -2.14
N HIS A 296 -14.80 -21.74 -0.89
CA HIS A 296 -15.82 -22.06 0.09
C HIS A 296 -16.73 -20.87 0.30
N ILE A 297 -18.02 -21.08 0.12
CA ILE A 297 -19.07 -20.13 0.49
C ILE A 297 -19.77 -20.70 1.72
N THR A 298 -19.69 -20.01 2.86
CA THR A 298 -20.22 -20.47 4.13
C THR A 298 -21.37 -19.55 4.56
N LEU A 299 -22.53 -20.13 4.89
CA LEU A 299 -23.74 -19.41 5.33
C LEU A 299 -24.05 -19.77 6.80
N ASP A 300 -24.48 -18.79 7.59
CA ASP A 300 -25.01 -19.00 8.95
C ASP A 300 -26.47 -19.48 8.89
N ALA A 301 -26.69 -20.53 8.11
CA ALA A 301 -28.00 -21.17 7.88
C ALA A 301 -27.92 -22.67 7.99
N GLN A 302 -28.99 -23.30 8.49
CA GLN A 302 -29.10 -24.74 8.61
C GLN A 302 -29.72 -25.34 7.36
N ILE A 303 -29.26 -26.53 6.99
CA ILE A 303 -29.79 -27.30 5.86
C ILE A 303 -30.45 -28.61 6.35
N SER A 304 -31.56 -28.99 5.75
CA SER A 304 -32.19 -30.25 6.05
C SER A 304 -31.38 -31.45 5.53
N PRO A 305 -31.43 -32.63 6.18
CA PRO A 305 -30.75 -33.84 5.68
C PRO A 305 -31.14 -34.20 4.26
N THR A 306 -32.38 -33.97 3.87
CA THR A 306 -32.88 -34.27 2.50
C THR A 306 -32.20 -33.38 1.47
N LEU A 307 -32.08 -32.09 1.72
CA LEU A 307 -31.36 -31.14 0.82
C LEU A 307 -29.85 -31.42 0.80
N LEU A 308 -29.27 -31.84 1.94
CA LEU A 308 -27.87 -32.17 2.02
C LEU A 308 -27.48 -33.36 1.12
N GLN A 309 -28.40 -34.33 0.92
CA GLN A 309 -28.20 -35.49 0.04
C GLN A 309 -28.41 -35.15 -1.44
N GLN A 310 -28.88 -33.93 -1.76
CA GLN A 310 -29.08 -33.52 -3.15
C GLN A 310 -27.75 -33.49 -3.90
N LYS A 311 -27.64 -34.27 -4.97
CA LYS A 311 -26.46 -34.26 -5.84
C LYS A 311 -26.54 -33.09 -6.81
N LEU A 312 -25.57 -32.21 -6.73
CA LEU A 312 -25.34 -31.15 -7.70
C LEU A 312 -24.33 -31.64 -8.73
N SER A 313 -24.51 -31.31 -9.99
CA SER A 313 -23.68 -31.76 -11.10
C SER A 313 -22.63 -30.75 -11.50
N ALA A 314 -21.56 -31.20 -12.17
CA ALA A 314 -20.65 -30.28 -12.86
C ALA A 314 -21.40 -29.48 -13.94
N GLY A 315 -21.02 -28.18 -14.06
CA GLY A 315 -21.54 -27.27 -15.06
C GLY A 315 -20.60 -27.09 -16.24
N ASN A 316 -20.67 -25.95 -16.89
CA ASN A 316 -19.74 -25.56 -17.96
C ASN A 316 -18.38 -25.20 -17.40
N GLN A 317 -18.35 -24.35 -16.38
CA GLN A 317 -17.15 -23.86 -15.69
C GLN A 317 -17.04 -24.37 -14.25
N LEU A 318 -18.17 -24.68 -13.61
CA LEU A 318 -18.27 -25.29 -12.30
C LEU A 318 -17.83 -26.76 -12.39
N LYS A 319 -16.59 -27.07 -12.03
CA LYS A 319 -16.02 -28.43 -12.17
C LYS A 319 -16.53 -29.40 -11.11
N SER A 320 -16.77 -28.91 -9.91
CA SER A 320 -17.51 -29.62 -8.87
C SER A 320 -18.18 -28.68 -7.91
N VAL A 321 -19.26 -29.14 -7.29
CA VAL A 321 -19.96 -28.47 -6.20
C VAL A 321 -20.34 -29.50 -5.15
N ASN A 322 -19.94 -29.26 -3.91
CA ASN A 322 -20.23 -30.12 -2.76
C ASN A 322 -20.76 -29.25 -1.62
N ILE A 323 -21.72 -29.81 -0.87
CA ILE A 323 -22.30 -29.15 0.29
C ILE A 323 -22.00 -29.96 1.53
N ASP A 324 -21.51 -29.30 2.56
CA ASP A 324 -21.31 -29.94 3.88
C ASP A 324 -21.84 -29.03 5.02
N VAL A 325 -21.94 -29.61 6.20
CA VAL A 325 -22.34 -28.92 7.42
C VAL A 325 -21.13 -28.73 8.31
N ALA A 326 -20.91 -27.52 8.79
CA ALA A 326 -19.85 -27.15 9.73
C ALA A 326 -20.48 -26.52 10.99
N GLY A 327 -20.80 -27.35 11.97
CA GLY A 327 -21.55 -26.92 13.16
C GLY A 327 -22.96 -26.45 12.80
N LYS A 328 -23.26 -25.15 13.08
CA LYS A 328 -24.56 -24.54 12.74
C LYS A 328 -24.58 -23.88 11.35
N GLN A 329 -23.57 -24.14 10.52
CA GLN A 329 -23.41 -23.51 9.21
C GLN A 329 -23.52 -24.52 8.09
N THR A 330 -23.94 -24.04 6.93
CA THR A 330 -23.84 -24.76 5.66
C THR A 330 -22.70 -24.17 4.83
N ARG A 331 -21.87 -25.05 4.28
CA ARG A 331 -20.74 -24.67 3.41
C ARG A 331 -20.90 -25.28 2.04
N VAL A 332 -20.82 -24.43 1.03
CA VAL A 332 -20.81 -24.80 -0.39
C VAL A 332 -19.37 -24.68 -0.89
N LYS A 333 -18.79 -25.82 -1.27
CA LYS A 333 -17.45 -25.92 -1.84
C LYS A 333 -17.57 -26.01 -3.36
N ILE A 334 -16.92 -25.14 -4.07
CA ILE A 334 -16.92 -25.10 -5.53
C ILE A 334 -15.49 -25.17 -6.08
N ASN A 335 -15.29 -25.95 -7.16
CA ASN A 335 -14.08 -25.95 -7.95
C ASN A 335 -14.34 -25.31 -9.30
N ILE A 336 -13.54 -24.30 -9.64
CA ILE A 336 -13.65 -23.51 -10.87
C ILE A 336 -12.28 -23.36 -11.53
N PRO A 337 -12.19 -22.99 -12.83
CA PRO A 337 -10.91 -22.79 -13.50
C PRO A 337 -10.01 -21.79 -12.79
N LEU A 338 -8.71 -22.01 -12.82
CA LEU A 338 -7.73 -21.11 -12.25
C LEU A 338 -7.85 -19.71 -12.88
N GLY A 339 -7.81 -18.66 -12.05
CA GLY A 339 -7.95 -17.27 -12.47
C GLY A 339 -9.40 -16.76 -12.54
N TRP A 340 -10.40 -17.65 -12.39
CA TRP A 340 -11.80 -17.26 -12.27
C TRP A 340 -12.15 -16.94 -10.81
N ARG A 341 -13.21 -16.14 -10.61
CA ARG A 341 -13.75 -15.87 -9.27
C ARG A 341 -15.26 -16.04 -9.27
N PRO A 342 -15.85 -16.63 -8.23
CA PRO A 342 -17.31 -16.62 -8.10
C PRO A 342 -17.77 -15.19 -7.78
N GLN A 343 -18.80 -14.75 -8.45
CA GLN A 343 -19.56 -13.56 -8.12
C GLN A 343 -20.69 -13.98 -7.19
N VAL A 344 -20.66 -13.55 -5.93
CA VAL A 344 -21.68 -13.90 -4.93
C VAL A 344 -22.43 -12.64 -4.55
N PHE A 345 -23.77 -12.70 -4.60
CA PHE A 345 -24.63 -11.59 -4.26
C PHE A 345 -25.96 -12.07 -3.67
N THR A 346 -26.71 -11.17 -3.07
CA THR A 346 -27.96 -11.48 -2.40
C THR A 346 -29.15 -10.88 -3.15
N LEU A 347 -30.33 -11.53 -3.03
CA LEU A 347 -31.59 -11.02 -3.55
C LEU A 347 -32.65 -11.13 -2.45
N ALA A 348 -33.59 -10.18 -2.43
CA ALA A 348 -34.77 -10.22 -1.57
C ALA A 348 -35.99 -10.78 -2.32
N ASN A 349 -37.03 -11.10 -1.58
CA ASN A 349 -38.38 -11.45 -2.04
C ASN A 349 -38.45 -12.53 -3.16
N PRO A 350 -38.11 -13.80 -2.90
CA PRO A 350 -37.64 -14.39 -1.66
C PRO A 350 -36.15 -14.16 -1.42
N ASN A 351 -35.67 -14.36 -0.18
CA ASN A 351 -34.26 -14.23 0.16
C ASN A 351 -33.44 -15.32 -0.53
N ARG A 352 -32.40 -14.92 -1.27
CA ARG A 352 -31.54 -15.83 -2.03
C ARG A 352 -30.10 -15.40 -1.96
N LEU A 353 -29.20 -16.37 -1.83
CA LEU A 353 -27.79 -16.19 -2.14
C LEU A 353 -27.55 -16.77 -3.54
N VAL A 354 -26.98 -15.96 -4.43
CA VAL A 354 -26.68 -16.34 -5.81
C VAL A 354 -25.18 -16.41 -5.99
N ILE A 355 -24.70 -17.50 -6.58
CA ILE A 355 -23.28 -17.74 -6.89
C ILE A 355 -23.18 -17.91 -8.40
N ASP A 356 -22.61 -16.92 -9.08
CA ASP A 356 -22.35 -16.94 -10.51
C ASP A 356 -20.89 -17.25 -10.81
N ILE A 357 -20.66 -18.20 -11.70
CA ILE A 357 -19.35 -18.55 -12.24
C ILE A 357 -19.32 -18.04 -13.68
N ARG A 358 -18.74 -16.86 -13.88
CA ARG A 358 -18.75 -16.15 -15.16
C ARG A 358 -17.43 -15.41 -15.43
N PRO A 359 -17.09 -15.15 -16.73
CA PRO A 359 -15.85 -14.46 -17.10
C PRO A 359 -15.77 -13.04 -16.54
N ASP A 360 -16.85 -12.28 -16.59
CA ASP A 360 -16.96 -10.92 -16.10
C ASP A 360 -17.45 -10.88 -14.65
N PHE A 361 -16.65 -11.42 -13.75
CA PHE A 361 -16.99 -11.56 -12.33
C PHE A 361 -16.96 -10.22 -11.55
N LEU A 362 -16.31 -9.17 -12.08
CA LEU A 362 -16.11 -7.92 -11.36
C LEU A 362 -17.41 -7.08 -11.38
N LEU A 363 -17.95 -6.80 -10.21
CA LEU A 363 -18.97 -5.76 -10.03
C LEU A 363 -18.29 -4.40 -10.01
N GLU A 364 -18.64 -3.52 -10.94
CA GLU A 364 -18.06 -2.17 -10.98
C GLU A 364 -18.49 -1.36 -9.77
N ARG A 365 -17.55 -0.67 -9.13
CA ARG A 365 -17.75 0.17 -7.95
C ARG A 365 -17.06 1.51 -8.10
N ASN A 366 -17.72 2.54 -7.61
CA ASN A 366 -17.17 3.88 -7.45
C ASN A 366 -17.67 4.45 -6.11
N ILE A 367 -16.79 4.43 -5.12
CA ILE A 367 -17.12 4.77 -3.73
C ILE A 367 -16.22 5.90 -3.26
N THR A 368 -16.79 7.06 -2.96
CA THR A 368 -16.09 8.09 -2.21
C THR A 368 -15.93 7.58 -0.77
N TRP A 369 -14.78 6.95 -0.50
CA TRP A 369 -14.50 6.25 0.75
C TRP A 369 -14.25 7.22 1.90
N ALA A 370 -13.56 8.33 1.61
CA ALA A 370 -13.33 9.44 2.52
C ALA A 370 -13.18 10.73 1.70
N PRO A 371 -13.26 11.92 2.32
CA PRO A 371 -12.92 13.17 1.63
C PRO A 371 -11.53 13.08 1.01
N GLY A 372 -11.44 13.24 -0.32
CA GLY A 372 -10.20 13.15 -1.08
C GLY A 372 -9.68 11.73 -1.38
N LEU A 373 -10.42 10.68 -1.01
CA LEU A 373 -10.08 9.30 -1.35
C LEU A 373 -11.28 8.59 -1.96
N GLN A 374 -11.14 8.14 -3.19
CA GLN A 374 -12.10 7.29 -3.88
C GLN A 374 -11.54 5.89 -4.08
N TRP A 375 -12.35 4.87 -3.81
CA TRP A 375 -12.12 3.49 -4.21
C TRP A 375 -12.96 3.15 -5.43
N GLN A 376 -12.29 2.66 -6.47
CA GLN A 376 -12.94 2.27 -7.70
C GLN A 376 -12.46 0.87 -8.15
N GLN A 377 -13.37 0.15 -8.79
CA GLN A 377 -13.03 -1.07 -9.51
C GLN A 377 -13.90 -1.15 -10.76
N ARG A 378 -13.27 -1.42 -11.91
CA ARG A 378 -13.96 -1.51 -13.21
C ARG A 378 -13.15 -2.26 -14.24
N TYR A 379 -13.78 -2.62 -15.34
CA TYR A 379 -13.07 -3.14 -16.50
C TYR A 379 -12.50 -2.01 -17.37
N ILE A 380 -11.25 -2.16 -17.79
CA ILE A 380 -10.63 -1.33 -18.83
C ILE A 380 -10.47 -2.18 -20.09
N SER A 381 -11.09 -1.77 -21.18
CA SER A 381 -11.06 -2.50 -22.46
C SER A 381 -9.92 -2.02 -23.36
N LEU A 382 -9.13 -2.96 -23.89
CA LEU A 382 -8.12 -2.76 -24.92
C LEU A 382 -8.46 -3.68 -26.11
N GLY A 383 -9.12 -3.15 -27.13
CA GLY A 383 -9.67 -3.98 -28.20
C GLY A 383 -10.70 -4.99 -27.67
N LYS A 384 -10.44 -6.28 -27.88
CA LYS A 384 -11.28 -7.38 -27.40
C LYS A 384 -11.03 -7.76 -25.93
N ASP A 385 -9.90 -7.36 -25.39
CA ASP A 385 -9.49 -7.71 -24.05
C ASP A 385 -10.06 -6.75 -23.00
N ARG A 386 -10.56 -7.30 -21.90
CA ARG A 386 -11.11 -6.54 -20.77
C ARG A 386 -10.32 -6.91 -19.52
N PHE A 387 -9.61 -5.94 -18.94
CA PHE A 387 -8.81 -6.12 -17.74
C PHE A 387 -9.58 -5.60 -16.51
N PRO A 388 -9.80 -6.43 -15.49
CA PRO A 388 -10.32 -5.94 -14.22
C PRO A 388 -9.23 -5.11 -13.53
N VAL A 389 -9.58 -3.88 -13.17
CA VAL A 389 -8.69 -2.90 -12.57
C VAL A 389 -9.30 -2.41 -11.26
N PHE A 390 -8.53 -2.49 -10.20
CA PHE A 390 -8.83 -1.99 -8.86
C PHE A 390 -7.93 -0.79 -8.59
N PHE A 391 -8.48 0.31 -8.09
CA PHE A 391 -7.65 1.47 -7.85
C PHE A 391 -8.21 2.43 -6.79
N LEU A 392 -7.30 3.18 -6.21
CA LEU A 392 -7.59 4.33 -5.38
C LEU A 392 -7.24 5.59 -6.16
N GLU A 393 -8.13 6.59 -6.12
CA GLU A 393 -7.83 7.93 -6.58
C GLU A 393 -7.73 8.85 -5.36
N VAL A 394 -6.58 9.51 -5.19
CA VAL A 394 -6.21 10.26 -3.99
C VAL A 394 -5.90 11.70 -4.34
N ASN A 395 -6.61 12.63 -3.73
CA ASN A 395 -6.30 14.06 -3.80
C ASN A 395 -5.34 14.45 -2.66
N LEU A 396 -4.05 14.54 -2.97
CA LEU A 396 -3.02 14.88 -1.96
C LEU A 396 -3.08 16.32 -1.46
N ARG A 397 -3.85 17.20 -2.13
CA ARG A 397 -4.12 18.57 -1.66
C ARG A 397 -5.28 18.63 -0.67
N GLN A 398 -6.01 17.54 -0.49
CA GLN A 398 -7.05 17.45 0.53
C GLN A 398 -6.40 17.51 1.92
N ARG A 399 -6.84 18.48 2.74
CA ARG A 399 -6.35 18.60 4.11
C ARG A 399 -6.50 17.27 4.87
N GLY A 400 -5.44 16.90 5.59
CA GLY A 400 -5.41 15.67 6.38
C GLY A 400 -4.96 14.43 5.63
N ILE A 401 -4.75 14.49 4.31
CA ILE A 401 -4.17 13.37 3.55
C ILE A 401 -2.66 13.53 3.44
N LYS A 402 -1.93 12.48 3.78
CA LYS A 402 -0.48 12.38 3.62
C LYS A 402 -0.09 11.07 2.93
N LEU A 403 0.96 11.14 2.14
CA LEU A 403 1.52 9.97 1.46
C LEU A 403 2.92 9.70 2.00
N ARG A 404 3.24 8.45 2.34
CA ARG A 404 4.57 8.06 2.83
C ARG A 404 5.01 6.72 2.28
N PRO A 405 6.31 6.51 2.03
CA PRO A 405 6.86 5.17 1.90
C PRO A 405 6.66 4.40 3.22
N ILE A 406 6.29 3.13 3.13
CA ILE A 406 6.08 2.24 4.28
C ILE A 406 6.92 0.98 4.13
N PHE A 407 7.42 0.44 5.25
CA PHE A 407 8.40 -0.64 5.28
C PHE A 407 8.09 -1.67 6.35
N THR A 408 8.69 -2.85 6.20
CA THR A 408 8.53 -3.96 7.16
C THR A 408 9.06 -3.62 8.55
N ASN A 409 10.26 -3.05 8.65
CA ASN A 409 11.00 -2.90 9.90
C ASN A 409 11.42 -1.46 10.22
N TYR A 410 11.01 -0.47 9.45
CA TYR A 410 11.36 0.92 9.72
C TYR A 410 10.79 1.38 11.10
N PRO A 411 11.50 2.18 11.91
CA PRO A 411 12.77 2.87 11.61
C PRO A 411 14.05 2.06 11.90
N GLN A 412 13.97 0.84 12.43
CA GLN A 412 15.15 0.05 12.80
C GLN A 412 15.98 -0.39 11.59
N SER A 413 15.30 -0.73 10.49
CA SER A 413 15.91 -1.13 9.23
C SER A 413 14.87 -1.04 8.11
N ILE A 414 15.33 -0.84 6.88
CA ILE A 414 14.48 -1.02 5.69
C ILE A 414 14.51 -2.46 5.15
N ASN A 415 15.36 -3.34 5.71
CA ASN A 415 15.55 -4.69 5.21
C ASN A 415 14.42 -5.61 5.61
N GLY A 416 14.20 -6.65 4.81
CA GLY A 416 13.21 -7.68 5.06
C GLY A 416 11.94 -7.53 4.23
N THR A 417 11.14 -8.59 4.24
CA THR A 417 9.89 -8.68 3.48
C THR A 417 8.77 -9.24 4.33
N THR A 418 7.56 -8.70 4.14
CA THR A 418 6.32 -9.28 4.69
C THR A 418 5.13 -8.95 3.78
N SER A 419 3.92 -9.42 4.10
CA SER A 419 2.73 -9.05 3.30
C SER A 419 2.42 -7.56 3.41
N LEU A 420 1.92 -6.94 2.34
CA LEU A 420 1.48 -5.54 2.38
C LEU A 420 0.46 -5.29 3.49
N LEU A 421 -0.44 -6.25 3.73
CA LEU A 421 -1.42 -6.17 4.82
C LEU A 421 -0.75 -5.91 6.18
N LYS A 422 0.34 -6.64 6.49
CA LYS A 422 1.09 -6.45 7.75
C LYS A 422 1.87 -5.14 7.79
N ILE A 423 2.44 -4.71 6.64
CA ILE A 423 3.11 -3.40 6.56
C ILE A 423 2.09 -2.28 6.81
N ALA A 424 0.93 -2.35 6.15
CA ALA A 424 -0.13 -1.36 6.24
C ALA A 424 -0.69 -1.25 7.68
N ASP A 425 -0.97 -2.40 8.30
CA ASP A 425 -1.43 -2.46 9.69
C ASP A 425 -0.40 -1.87 10.66
N LYS A 426 0.87 -2.31 10.59
CA LYS A 426 1.95 -1.78 11.43
C LYS A 426 2.16 -0.27 11.22
N SER A 427 2.02 0.21 9.99
CA SER A 427 2.21 1.62 9.63
C SER A 427 0.96 2.46 9.90
N GLN A 428 -0.17 1.85 10.27
CA GLN A 428 -1.44 2.52 10.55
C GLN A 428 -1.91 3.38 9.37
N VAL A 429 -1.92 2.81 8.16
CA VAL A 429 -2.38 3.49 6.94
C VAL A 429 -3.80 3.11 6.57
N ALA A 430 -4.55 4.04 6.00
CA ALA A 430 -5.89 3.77 5.47
C ALA A 430 -5.87 3.05 4.13
N GLY A 431 -4.96 3.43 3.23
CA GLY A 431 -4.77 2.80 1.93
C GLY A 431 -3.31 2.55 1.63
N ALA A 432 -2.98 1.56 0.81
CA ALA A 432 -1.60 1.30 0.39
C ALA A 432 -1.51 0.46 -0.88
N ILE A 433 -0.35 0.55 -1.55
CA ILE A 433 0.05 -0.36 -2.62
C ILE A 433 1.49 -0.83 -2.37
N ASN A 434 1.83 -2.05 -2.79
CA ASN A 434 3.22 -2.49 -2.87
C ASN A 434 3.98 -1.65 -3.90
N ALA A 435 5.29 -1.42 -3.69
CA ALA A 435 5.99 -0.45 -4.52
C ALA A 435 7.28 -0.97 -5.18
N GLY A 436 8.46 -0.68 -4.61
CA GLY A 436 9.74 -0.89 -5.25
C GLY A 436 10.16 -2.35 -5.38
N PHE A 437 11.03 -2.63 -6.36
CA PHE A 437 11.65 -3.94 -6.54
C PHE A 437 12.62 -4.28 -5.40
N PHE A 438 12.84 -5.56 -5.19
CA PHE A 438 13.77 -6.06 -4.18
C PHE A 438 14.40 -7.39 -4.62
N ASN A 439 15.56 -7.69 -4.07
CA ASN A 439 16.21 -8.99 -4.24
C ASN A 439 15.57 -10.02 -3.30
N ARG A 440 15.06 -11.10 -3.85
CA ARG A 440 14.33 -12.14 -3.09
C ARG A 440 15.22 -12.96 -2.16
N VAL A 441 16.52 -13.04 -2.45
CA VAL A 441 17.48 -13.83 -1.66
C VAL A 441 17.89 -13.07 -0.40
N ASN A 442 18.42 -11.85 -0.57
CA ASN A 442 18.90 -11.04 0.55
C ASN A 442 17.87 -10.06 1.11
N GLN A 443 16.69 -9.94 0.46
CA GLN A 443 15.56 -9.08 0.86
C GLN A 443 15.92 -7.59 0.94
N LEU A 444 16.88 -7.13 0.14
CA LEU A 444 17.31 -5.74 0.04
C LEU A 444 16.62 -5.02 -1.12
N SER A 445 16.46 -3.69 -0.99
CA SER A 445 15.87 -2.85 -2.04
C SER A 445 16.71 -2.84 -3.32
N LEU A 446 16.04 -2.82 -4.47
CA LEU A 446 16.61 -2.64 -5.80
C LEU A 446 15.99 -1.41 -6.48
N GLY A 447 16.34 -0.22 -6.01
CA GLY A 447 15.85 1.04 -6.57
C GLY A 447 15.78 2.16 -5.55
N ALA A 448 15.35 3.33 -6.01
CA ALA A 448 15.30 4.55 -5.22
C ALA A 448 14.33 4.43 -4.04
N ILE A 449 14.78 4.80 -2.87
CA ILE A 449 13.97 5.09 -1.69
C ILE A 449 14.55 6.32 -1.00
N ARG A 450 13.80 7.43 -1.01
CA ARG A 450 14.13 8.63 -0.25
C ARG A 450 13.02 8.89 0.76
N PHE A 451 13.40 9.11 2.02
CA PHE A 451 12.48 9.38 3.12
C PHE A 451 13.01 10.55 3.94
N ASP A 452 12.21 11.58 4.13
CA ASP A 452 12.59 12.82 4.82
C ASP A 452 13.93 13.38 4.33
N ASN A 453 14.08 13.51 3.00
CA ASN A 453 15.29 13.99 2.32
C ASN A 453 16.54 13.10 2.45
N ARG A 454 16.45 11.91 3.03
CA ARG A 454 17.55 10.96 3.17
C ARG A 454 17.41 9.78 2.20
N TRP A 455 18.47 9.42 1.52
CA TRP A 455 18.52 8.25 0.66
C TRP A 455 18.68 6.98 1.49
N LEU A 456 17.60 6.23 1.66
CA LEU A 456 17.64 4.89 2.26
C LEU A 456 18.16 3.86 1.25
N SER A 457 17.90 4.09 -0.04
CA SER A 457 18.42 3.33 -1.18
C SER A 457 18.47 4.25 -2.40
N GLY A 458 19.60 4.28 -3.10
CA GLY A 458 19.79 5.10 -4.30
C GLY A 458 19.08 4.54 -5.53
N PRO A 459 18.81 5.39 -6.55
CA PRO A 459 18.30 4.93 -7.84
C PRO A 459 19.33 4.08 -8.57
N ILE A 460 18.85 3.17 -9.41
CA ILE A 460 19.66 2.28 -10.24
C ILE A 460 19.14 2.25 -11.68
N LEU A 461 20.02 1.98 -12.64
CA LEU A 461 19.69 1.59 -14.02
C LEU A 461 18.79 2.59 -14.76
N ASN A 462 18.83 3.87 -14.41
CA ASN A 462 17.99 4.93 -15.00
C ASN A 462 16.48 4.61 -14.96
N ARG A 463 16.04 3.89 -13.91
CA ARG A 463 14.64 3.47 -13.76
C ARG A 463 13.74 4.62 -13.36
N GLY A 464 12.46 4.46 -13.67
CA GLY A 464 11.42 5.39 -13.25
C GLY A 464 11.27 5.48 -11.73
N ALA A 465 10.90 6.67 -11.26
CA ALA A 465 10.57 6.91 -9.85
C ALA A 465 9.40 7.89 -9.73
N ILE A 466 8.65 7.76 -8.65
CA ILE A 466 7.69 8.77 -8.20
C ILE A 466 8.28 9.55 -7.04
N ALA A 467 8.13 10.88 -7.08
CA ALA A 467 8.50 11.81 -6.02
C ALA A 467 7.31 12.65 -5.59
N TRP A 468 7.21 13.00 -4.31
CA TRP A 468 6.13 13.85 -3.79
C TRP A 468 6.56 14.61 -2.53
N ASN A 469 5.76 15.65 -2.20
CA ASN A 469 5.90 16.44 -0.98
C ASN A 469 4.55 16.51 -0.23
N ASP A 470 4.54 17.21 0.90
CA ASP A 470 3.35 17.39 1.72
C ASP A 470 2.37 18.47 1.19
N ASP A 471 2.78 19.23 0.18
CA ASP A 471 1.95 20.24 -0.48
C ASP A 471 1.08 19.62 -1.59
N GLY A 472 1.27 18.32 -1.85
CA GLY A 472 0.54 17.56 -2.88
C GLY A 472 1.15 17.67 -4.28
N ASP A 473 2.39 18.15 -4.39
CA ASP A 473 3.13 18.07 -5.65
C ASP A 473 3.58 16.63 -5.91
N ILE A 474 3.44 16.18 -7.15
CA ILE A 474 3.83 14.85 -7.61
C ILE A 474 4.66 15.01 -8.88
N ARG A 475 5.75 14.25 -8.99
CA ARG A 475 6.55 14.09 -10.20
C ARG A 475 6.86 12.63 -10.45
N ILE A 476 6.69 12.17 -11.69
CA ILE A 476 7.07 10.83 -12.14
C ILE A 476 7.97 10.98 -13.35
N ALA A 477 9.18 10.42 -13.29
CA ALA A 477 10.15 10.42 -14.40
C ALA A 477 11.22 9.36 -14.15
N ARG A 478 12.10 9.12 -15.15
CA ARG A 478 13.36 8.38 -14.94
C ARG A 478 14.26 9.17 -14.02
N LEU A 479 14.96 8.47 -13.11
CA LEU A 479 15.75 9.10 -12.05
C LEU A 479 17.14 8.50 -11.97
N ASN A 480 18.14 9.39 -11.97
CA ASN A 480 19.50 9.10 -11.60
C ASN A 480 19.95 9.95 -10.42
N LEU A 481 20.92 9.46 -9.66
CA LEU A 481 21.63 10.18 -8.60
C LEU A 481 23.11 10.25 -9.02
N GLN A 482 23.63 11.46 -9.11
CA GLN A 482 25.03 11.72 -9.37
C GLN A 482 25.69 12.17 -8.08
N GLU A 483 26.59 11.35 -7.55
CA GLU A 483 27.39 11.74 -6.41
C GLU A 483 28.87 11.80 -6.81
N THR A 484 29.56 12.84 -6.36
CA THR A 484 30.98 13.04 -6.56
C THR A 484 31.66 13.23 -5.23
N MET A 485 32.60 12.35 -4.92
CA MET A 485 33.51 12.52 -3.79
C MET A 485 34.63 13.44 -4.21
N ILE A 486 34.84 14.53 -3.48
CA ILE A 486 35.95 15.47 -3.66
C ILE A 486 36.94 15.28 -2.53
N THR A 487 38.18 14.94 -2.88
CA THR A 487 39.27 14.74 -1.93
C THR A 487 39.94 16.08 -1.57
N GLN A 488 40.71 16.10 -0.49
CA GLN A 488 41.49 17.26 -0.08
C GLN A 488 42.46 17.74 -1.16
N GLY A 489 42.98 16.82 -1.97
CA GLY A 489 43.84 17.13 -3.13
C GLY A 489 43.09 17.63 -4.37
N GLY A 490 41.76 17.81 -4.30
CA GLY A 490 40.95 18.30 -5.40
C GLY A 490 40.51 17.21 -6.42
N SER A 491 40.88 15.95 -6.21
CA SER A 491 40.43 14.86 -7.06
C SER A 491 38.91 14.65 -6.95
N ARG A 492 38.27 14.38 -8.06
CA ARG A 492 36.82 14.12 -8.17
C ARG A 492 36.58 12.65 -8.49
N LEU A 493 36.06 11.90 -7.54
CA LEU A 493 35.78 10.46 -7.68
C LEU A 493 34.25 10.25 -7.82
N SER A 494 33.83 9.59 -8.87
CA SER A 494 32.39 9.27 -9.07
C SER A 494 31.94 8.18 -8.12
N VAL A 495 30.86 8.45 -7.36
CA VAL A 495 30.15 7.46 -6.53
C VAL A 495 28.96 6.96 -7.33
N ILE A 496 29.00 5.70 -7.74
CA ILE A 496 28.02 5.13 -8.68
C ILE A 496 26.77 4.57 -8.00
N ARG A 497 26.86 4.26 -6.71
CA ARG A 497 25.75 3.70 -5.90
C ARG A 497 25.74 4.28 -4.50
N VAL A 498 24.53 4.49 -3.99
CA VAL A 498 24.30 4.90 -2.61
C VAL A 498 23.33 3.92 -1.97
N ASN A 499 23.73 3.30 -0.85
CA ASN A 499 22.89 2.34 -0.09
C ASN A 499 22.18 1.33 -1.01
N SER A 500 22.92 0.66 -1.89
CA SER A 500 22.34 -0.18 -2.94
C SER A 500 22.84 -1.62 -2.85
N ALA A 501 21.90 -2.56 -3.07
CA ALA A 501 22.22 -3.98 -3.26
C ALA A 501 22.58 -4.32 -4.73
N ASP A 502 22.54 -3.35 -5.63
CA ASP A 502 22.99 -3.49 -7.02
C ASP A 502 24.51 -3.35 -7.06
N VAL A 503 25.20 -4.49 -7.15
CA VAL A 503 26.66 -4.58 -7.10
C VAL A 503 27.23 -4.28 -8.48
N GLN A 504 28.13 -3.28 -8.56
CA GLN A 504 28.85 -2.90 -9.78
C GLN A 504 30.27 -2.47 -9.44
N ASP A 505 31.16 -2.55 -10.42
CA ASP A 505 32.53 -2.01 -10.34
C ASP A 505 32.51 -0.49 -10.18
N GLY A 506 33.41 0.04 -9.35
CA GLY A 506 33.49 1.46 -9.02
C GLY A 506 33.33 1.73 -7.52
N ILE A 507 32.93 2.95 -7.16
CA ILE A 507 32.77 3.38 -5.78
C ILE A 507 31.30 3.37 -5.37
N SER A 508 30.96 2.62 -4.32
CA SER A 508 29.64 2.65 -3.69
C SER A 508 29.76 3.26 -2.28
N ARG A 509 28.78 4.09 -1.89
CA ARG A 509 28.72 4.73 -0.57
C ARG A 509 27.60 4.11 0.25
N TYR A 510 27.91 3.70 1.49
CA TYR A 510 26.94 3.17 2.45
C TYR A 510 26.92 4.05 3.70
N THR A 511 25.75 4.61 4.00
CA THR A 511 25.49 5.53 5.10
C THR A 511 24.77 4.82 6.25
N PRO A 512 24.58 5.43 7.43
CA PRO A 512 23.81 4.85 8.54
C PRO A 512 22.39 4.41 8.16
N GLU A 513 21.80 4.97 7.11
CA GLU A 513 20.50 4.57 6.61
C GLU A 513 20.48 3.15 6.02
N TRP A 514 21.64 2.62 5.59
CA TRP A 514 21.79 1.21 5.19
C TRP A 514 21.63 0.26 6.38
N GLY A 515 22.12 0.66 7.54
CA GLY A 515 22.17 -0.11 8.78
C GLY A 515 23.47 0.13 9.55
N GLU A 516 23.61 -0.54 10.68
CA GLU A 516 24.81 -0.38 11.54
C GLU A 516 26.07 -1.01 10.92
N ASN A 517 25.89 -2.01 10.06
CA ASN A 517 26.99 -2.79 9.49
C ASN A 517 26.80 -3.02 7.99
N TYR A 518 27.92 -3.10 7.31
CA TYR A 518 28.05 -3.52 5.93
C TYR A 518 28.70 -4.91 5.86
N THR A 519 28.11 -5.82 5.09
CA THR A 519 28.71 -7.12 4.74
C THR A 519 29.11 -7.10 3.28
N PRO A 520 30.35 -7.44 2.90
CA PRO A 520 30.80 -7.45 1.52
C PRO A 520 29.91 -8.32 0.61
N PHE A 521 29.65 -7.83 -0.59
CA PHE A 521 28.91 -8.56 -1.62
C PHE A 521 29.81 -9.37 -2.54
N SER A 522 31.09 -9.00 -2.63
CA SER A 522 32.13 -9.69 -3.42
C SER A 522 33.42 -9.82 -2.64
N ASP A 523 34.31 -10.69 -3.09
CA ASP A 523 35.66 -10.80 -2.55
C ASP A 523 36.51 -9.59 -2.96
N ASP A 524 37.53 -9.27 -2.18
CA ASP A 524 38.54 -8.22 -2.44
C ASP A 524 37.97 -6.79 -2.54
N GLU A 525 36.87 -6.50 -1.86
CA GLU A 525 36.36 -5.13 -1.72
C GLU A 525 37.31 -4.30 -0.84
N LEU A 526 37.70 -3.12 -1.33
CA LEU A 526 38.42 -2.14 -0.53
C LEU A 526 37.41 -1.23 0.18
N ILE A 527 37.49 -1.17 1.51
CA ILE A 527 36.54 -0.45 2.34
C ILE A 527 37.24 0.72 3.01
N VAL A 528 36.78 1.93 2.70
CA VAL A 528 37.30 3.18 3.28
C VAL A 528 36.26 3.74 4.23
N THR A 529 36.62 3.94 5.49
CA THR A 529 35.76 4.54 6.51
C THR A 529 36.02 6.04 6.58
N ILE A 530 34.90 6.79 6.51
CA ILE A 530 34.87 8.26 6.64
C ILE A 530 34.07 8.63 7.87
N GLU A 531 34.67 9.42 8.78
CA GLU A 531 34.03 9.97 9.97
C GLU A 531 34.23 11.47 10.02
N LYS A 532 33.15 12.24 10.18
CA LYS A 532 33.18 13.71 10.21
C LYS A 532 33.97 14.29 9.01
N ASP A 533 33.64 13.80 7.83
CA ASP A 533 34.23 14.18 6.55
C ASP A 533 35.75 13.94 6.45
N LYS A 534 36.32 13.04 7.27
CA LYS A 534 37.71 12.66 7.26
C LYS A 534 37.86 11.16 6.99
N VAL A 535 38.83 10.77 6.19
CA VAL A 535 39.22 9.38 5.98
C VAL A 535 39.91 8.87 7.26
N THR A 536 39.35 7.85 7.88
CA THR A 536 39.85 7.33 9.16
C THR A 536 40.50 5.96 9.04
N ARG A 537 40.07 5.12 8.12
CA ARG A 537 40.54 3.73 8.02
C ARG A 537 40.40 3.17 6.61
N HIS A 538 41.30 2.27 6.26
CA HIS A 538 41.23 1.38 5.09
C HIS A 538 41.18 -0.07 5.56
N ASN A 539 40.34 -0.89 4.95
CA ASN A 539 40.21 -2.32 5.19
C ASN A 539 40.01 -3.06 3.86
N THR A 540 40.33 -4.36 3.86
CA THR A 540 39.95 -5.26 2.77
C THR A 540 38.83 -6.17 3.24
N GLY A 541 37.74 -6.27 2.47
CA GLY A 541 36.60 -7.11 2.73
C GLY A 541 36.64 -8.40 1.92
N ASN A 542 36.19 -9.50 2.51
CA ASN A 542 36.09 -10.79 1.85
C ASN A 542 34.75 -11.46 2.25
N THR A 543 33.95 -11.88 1.28
CA THR A 543 32.68 -12.57 1.49
C THR A 543 32.85 -13.95 2.12
N LYS A 544 33.98 -14.63 1.81
CA LYS A 544 34.27 -15.97 2.36
C LYS A 544 34.40 -15.97 3.86
N ASP A 545 34.98 -14.92 4.41
CA ASP A 545 35.20 -14.77 5.84
C ASP A 545 33.98 -14.21 6.58
N LYS A 546 32.91 -13.88 5.87
CA LYS A 546 31.68 -13.24 6.41
C LYS A 546 31.98 -12.05 7.31
N MET A 547 33.03 -11.31 6.98
CA MET A 547 33.43 -10.11 7.72
C MET A 547 32.34 -9.04 7.62
N THR A 548 32.12 -8.30 8.67
CA THR A 548 31.23 -7.14 8.69
C THR A 548 32.01 -5.89 9.10
N PHE A 549 31.64 -4.76 8.50
CA PHE A 549 32.27 -3.47 8.76
C PHE A 549 31.23 -2.51 9.32
N SER A 550 31.55 -1.92 10.47
CA SER A 550 30.64 -0.95 11.09
C SER A 550 30.59 0.33 10.26
N ILE A 551 29.36 0.82 10.04
CA ILE A 551 29.11 2.11 9.41
C ILE A 551 29.05 3.17 10.51
N PRO A 552 29.92 4.19 10.49
CA PRO A 552 29.97 5.18 11.56
C PRO A 552 28.70 6.04 11.57
N LYS A 553 28.14 6.29 12.77
CA LYS A 553 26.90 7.10 12.93
C LYS A 553 27.03 8.51 12.37
N ASN A 554 28.22 9.12 12.43
CA ASN A 554 28.51 10.46 11.94
C ASN A 554 29.42 10.40 10.70
N GLY A 555 29.13 9.49 9.78
CA GLY A 555 29.93 9.27 8.60
C GLY A 555 29.33 8.23 7.66
N TYR A 556 30.18 7.55 6.94
CA TYR A 556 29.81 6.52 5.97
C TYR A 556 31.01 5.65 5.62
N ILE A 557 30.80 4.59 4.89
CA ILE A 557 31.87 3.84 4.25
C ILE A 557 31.80 3.98 2.73
N LEU A 558 32.94 3.98 2.08
CA LEU A 558 33.08 3.78 0.64
C LEU A 558 33.55 2.35 0.40
N VAL A 559 32.93 1.70 -0.57
CA VAL A 559 33.32 0.37 -1.02
C VAL A 559 33.79 0.49 -2.46
N LEU A 560 35.08 0.20 -2.68
CA LEU A 560 35.75 0.26 -3.98
C LEU A 560 35.84 -1.15 -4.55
N ARG A 561 35.31 -1.35 -5.75
CA ARG A 561 35.34 -2.62 -6.49
C ARG A 561 36.04 -2.41 -7.82
N SER A 562 37.00 -3.29 -8.13
CA SER A 562 37.81 -3.23 -9.37
C SER A 562 38.48 -1.85 -9.63
N LEU A 563 38.70 -1.06 -8.56
CA LEU A 563 39.26 0.29 -8.63
C LEU A 563 40.30 0.54 -7.56
N PRO A 564 41.40 -0.25 -7.48
CA PRO A 564 42.39 -0.12 -6.42
C PRO A 564 43.13 1.22 -6.40
N SER A 565 43.35 1.85 -7.57
CA SER A 565 44.04 3.14 -7.68
C SER A 565 43.31 4.32 -7.01
N ALA A 566 42.00 4.22 -6.81
CA ALA A 566 41.24 5.29 -6.12
C ALA A 566 41.61 5.40 -4.63
N ILE A 567 42.14 4.34 -4.00
CA ILE A 567 42.51 4.36 -2.60
C ILE A 567 43.68 5.31 -2.33
N GLU A 568 44.59 5.49 -3.30
CA GLU A 568 45.73 6.41 -3.20
C GLU A 568 45.28 7.88 -3.07
N GLN A 569 44.07 8.20 -3.54
CA GLN A 569 43.50 9.54 -3.47
C GLN A 569 42.68 9.77 -2.18
N LEU A 570 42.39 8.71 -1.45
CA LEU A 570 41.64 8.69 -0.18
C LEU A 570 42.57 8.49 1.02
N VAL A 571 43.55 9.36 1.17
CA VAL A 571 44.63 9.25 2.19
C VAL A 571 44.05 9.34 3.60
N ILE A 572 44.44 8.43 4.49
CA ILE A 572 44.04 8.45 5.91
C ILE A 572 44.43 9.79 6.52
N GLY A 573 43.46 10.43 7.21
CA GLY A 573 43.63 11.76 7.82
C GLY A 573 43.21 12.92 6.90
N SER A 574 43.01 12.70 5.57
CA SER A 574 42.59 13.75 4.66
C SER A 574 41.08 14.02 4.75
N ASN A 575 40.69 15.25 4.44
CA ASN A 575 39.31 15.64 4.39
C ASN A 575 38.69 15.28 3.01
N VAL A 576 37.41 14.93 3.03
CA VAL A 576 36.63 14.63 1.82
C VAL A 576 35.25 15.28 1.94
N ARG A 577 34.61 15.58 0.81
CA ARG A 577 33.22 16.04 0.77
C ARG A 577 32.48 15.36 -0.36
N VAL A 578 31.17 15.19 -0.20
CA VAL A 578 30.27 14.63 -1.21
C VAL A 578 29.43 15.75 -1.80
N GLU A 579 29.44 15.86 -3.13
CA GLU A 579 28.44 16.62 -3.88
C GLU A 579 27.42 15.64 -4.43
N SER A 580 26.12 15.94 -4.29
CA SER A 580 25.04 15.03 -4.67
C SER A 580 23.94 15.80 -5.39
N GLU A 581 23.55 15.32 -6.58
CA GLU A 581 22.52 15.92 -7.40
C GLU A 581 21.67 14.84 -8.08
N THR A 582 20.37 15.09 -8.17
CA THR A 582 19.48 14.22 -8.95
C THR A 582 19.41 14.66 -10.41
N ASN A 583 19.21 13.71 -11.29
CA ASN A 583 18.88 13.96 -12.68
C ASN A 583 17.55 13.23 -13.02
N PRO A 584 16.45 13.97 -13.26
CA PRO A 584 16.28 15.42 -13.34
C PRO A 584 16.48 16.17 -12.01
N PRO A 585 16.98 17.43 -12.04
CA PRO A 585 17.31 18.19 -10.82
C PRO A 585 16.09 18.57 -9.98
N GLU A 586 14.90 18.64 -10.56
CA GLU A 586 13.67 18.93 -9.81
C GLU A 586 13.35 17.88 -8.71
N PHE A 587 13.92 16.68 -8.80
CA PHE A 587 13.76 15.66 -7.76
C PHE A 587 14.44 16.03 -6.44
N ASN A 588 15.45 16.92 -6.45
CA ASN A 588 16.13 17.35 -5.23
C ASN A 588 15.18 17.98 -4.19
N ARG A 589 14.10 18.63 -4.64
CA ARG A 589 13.11 19.30 -3.76
C ARG A 589 12.13 18.36 -3.06
N PHE A 590 12.05 17.09 -3.48
CA PHE A 590 11.05 16.15 -2.94
C PHE A 590 11.61 15.34 -1.78
N PRO A 591 11.00 15.39 -0.58
CA PRO A 591 11.43 14.63 0.58
C PRO A 591 11.18 13.13 0.46
N TYR A 592 10.20 12.71 -0.38
CA TYR A 592 9.79 11.33 -0.53
C TYR A 592 9.93 10.91 -1.99
N ILE A 593 10.65 9.81 -2.22
CA ILE A 593 10.83 9.21 -3.56
C ILE A 593 10.76 7.70 -3.43
N VAL A 594 10.07 7.03 -4.34
CA VAL A 594 10.06 5.57 -4.47
C VAL A 594 10.31 5.19 -5.94
N GLY A 595 11.29 4.34 -6.16
CA GLY A 595 11.63 3.80 -7.46
C GLY A 595 10.71 2.67 -7.88
N GLY A 596 10.51 2.54 -9.18
CA GLY A 596 9.75 1.47 -9.83
C GLY A 596 10.33 1.17 -11.22
N GLY A 597 9.47 1.04 -12.20
CA GLY A 597 9.83 0.89 -13.61
C GLY A 597 9.13 -0.30 -14.28
N PRO A 598 9.01 -0.27 -15.59
CA PRO A 598 9.38 0.84 -16.46
C PRO A 598 8.45 2.05 -16.34
N PHE A 599 8.95 3.22 -16.76
CA PHE A 599 8.16 4.44 -16.93
C PHE A 599 7.20 4.25 -18.10
N LEU A 600 5.92 4.52 -17.89
CA LEU A 600 4.85 4.10 -18.80
C LEU A 600 4.27 5.24 -19.63
N VAL A 601 3.93 6.35 -18.97
CA VAL A 601 3.22 7.49 -19.58
C VAL A 601 3.88 8.79 -19.16
N GLN A 602 4.03 9.70 -20.14
CA GLN A 602 4.51 11.07 -19.95
C GLN A 602 3.67 12.02 -20.82
N ASN A 603 3.21 13.12 -20.27
CA ASN A 603 2.38 14.11 -20.97
C ASN A 603 1.20 13.46 -21.71
N SER A 604 0.52 12.51 -21.05
CA SER A 604 -0.60 11.73 -21.60
C SER A 604 -0.22 10.82 -22.79
N GLN A 605 1.06 10.63 -23.09
CA GLN A 605 1.53 9.75 -24.15
C GLN A 605 2.24 8.53 -23.56
N VAL A 606 2.06 7.36 -24.17
CA VAL A 606 2.81 6.15 -23.83
C VAL A 606 4.26 6.34 -24.26
N VAL A 607 5.20 6.29 -23.30
CA VAL A 607 6.65 6.49 -23.50
C VAL A 607 7.46 5.27 -23.08
N LEU A 608 6.84 4.11 -23.06
CA LEU A 608 7.43 2.85 -22.60
C LEU A 608 8.72 2.52 -23.37
N ASP A 609 9.84 2.56 -22.68
CA ASP A 609 11.13 2.04 -23.14
C ASP A 609 11.79 1.24 -22.00
N ALA A 610 11.35 0.00 -21.86
CA ALA A 610 11.83 -0.89 -20.81
C ALA A 610 13.30 -1.30 -21.03
N LYS A 611 13.80 -1.23 -22.28
CA LYS A 611 15.19 -1.51 -22.58
C LYS A 611 16.12 -0.42 -22.05
N ALA A 612 15.75 0.85 -22.19
CA ALA A 612 16.51 1.98 -21.65
C ALA A 612 16.61 1.94 -20.11
N GLU A 613 15.71 1.23 -19.44
CA GLU A 613 15.70 0.99 -17.98
C GLU A 613 16.30 -0.38 -17.59
N ASN A 614 17.03 -1.02 -18.53
CA ASN A 614 17.71 -2.30 -18.35
C ASN A 614 16.80 -3.46 -17.89
N PHE A 615 15.55 -3.48 -18.33
CA PHE A 615 14.71 -4.67 -18.19
C PHE A 615 15.05 -5.66 -19.32
N ASN A 616 15.30 -6.92 -18.97
CA ASN A 616 15.61 -7.94 -19.96
C ASN A 616 14.40 -8.27 -20.87
N ALA A 617 14.65 -8.89 -22.02
CA ALA A 617 13.64 -9.18 -23.04
C ALA A 617 12.53 -10.13 -22.55
N VAL A 618 12.84 -11.05 -21.63
CA VAL A 618 11.86 -11.97 -21.04
C VAL A 618 10.86 -11.20 -20.17
N TYR A 619 11.37 -10.34 -19.30
CA TYR A 619 10.55 -9.51 -18.42
C TYR A 619 9.70 -8.51 -19.21
N GLN A 620 10.22 -7.94 -20.30
CA GLN A 620 9.48 -7.03 -21.18
C GLN A 620 8.24 -7.68 -21.83
N ARG A 621 8.32 -8.98 -22.17
CA ARG A 621 7.23 -9.72 -22.82
C ARG A 621 6.29 -10.39 -21.82
N GLN A 622 6.65 -10.42 -20.55
CA GLN A 622 5.88 -11.12 -19.51
C GLN A 622 4.49 -10.52 -19.36
N THR A 623 3.48 -11.39 -19.42
CA THR A 623 2.12 -11.07 -19.01
C THR A 623 1.96 -11.38 -17.52
N ALA A 624 1.53 -10.40 -16.72
CA ALA A 624 1.37 -10.54 -15.28
C ALA A 624 0.36 -9.52 -14.74
N ILE A 625 -0.19 -9.77 -13.56
CA ILE A 625 -0.87 -8.72 -12.82
C ILE A 625 0.13 -7.60 -12.49
N ARG A 626 -0.33 -6.33 -12.55
CA ARG A 626 0.52 -5.15 -12.46
C ARG A 626 0.09 -4.23 -11.34
N SER A 627 1.08 -3.72 -10.61
CA SER A 627 0.91 -2.56 -9.74
C SER A 627 1.44 -1.33 -10.46
N GLY A 628 0.77 -0.21 -10.29
CA GLY A 628 1.20 1.05 -10.90
C GLY A 628 0.71 2.26 -10.14
N ILE A 629 1.36 3.36 -10.43
CA ILE A 629 1.04 4.66 -9.86
C ILE A 629 1.04 5.71 -10.96
N GLY A 630 0.10 6.66 -10.91
CA GLY A 630 0.00 7.69 -11.94
C GLY A 630 -0.53 9.00 -11.39
N LYS A 631 -0.27 10.08 -12.12
CA LYS A 631 -0.78 11.42 -11.83
C LYS A 631 -1.78 11.80 -12.91
N THR A 632 -2.95 12.30 -12.52
CA THR A 632 -3.98 12.81 -13.44
C THR A 632 -3.78 14.28 -13.77
N VAL A 633 -4.52 14.79 -14.77
CA VAL A 633 -4.56 16.23 -15.12
C VAL A 633 -5.00 17.08 -13.93
N SER A 634 -5.94 16.60 -13.10
CA SER A 634 -6.38 17.30 -11.87
C SER A 634 -5.32 17.32 -10.76
N GLY A 635 -4.21 16.61 -10.95
CA GLY A 635 -3.16 16.44 -9.94
C GLY A 635 -3.45 15.34 -8.90
N ASN A 636 -4.54 14.59 -9.06
CA ASN A 636 -4.82 13.43 -8.22
C ASN A 636 -3.85 12.28 -8.51
N LEU A 637 -3.59 11.47 -7.49
CA LEU A 637 -2.78 10.27 -7.59
C LEU A 637 -3.67 9.06 -7.88
N LEU A 638 -3.36 8.29 -8.92
CA LEU A 638 -3.92 6.98 -9.19
C LEU A 638 -3.01 5.90 -8.61
N ILE A 639 -3.55 5.01 -7.80
CA ILE A 639 -2.89 3.86 -7.18
C ILE A 639 -3.59 2.61 -7.71
N VAL A 640 -2.93 1.81 -8.57
CA VAL A 640 -3.62 0.90 -9.50
C VAL A 640 -3.10 -0.53 -9.38
N ALA A 641 -4.02 -1.51 -9.31
CA ALA A 641 -3.77 -2.93 -9.47
C ALA A 641 -4.58 -3.46 -10.67
N ALA A 642 -3.91 -3.86 -11.76
CA ALA A 642 -4.53 -4.43 -12.94
C ALA A 642 -4.36 -5.95 -12.96
N HIS A 643 -5.45 -6.69 -13.12
CA HIS A 643 -5.51 -8.14 -12.96
C HIS A 643 -5.62 -8.91 -14.27
N ASN A 644 -5.57 -10.25 -14.14
CA ASN A 644 -5.77 -11.17 -15.24
C ASN A 644 -7.18 -11.00 -15.82
N ARG A 645 -7.27 -10.96 -17.17
CA ARG A 645 -8.55 -11.13 -17.88
C ARG A 645 -9.12 -12.54 -17.64
N ALA A 646 -10.42 -12.70 -17.70
CA ALA A 646 -11.04 -14.01 -17.51
C ALA A 646 -10.53 -15.03 -18.54
N GLY A 647 -10.05 -16.19 -18.07
CA GLY A 647 -9.48 -17.23 -18.93
C GLY A 647 -8.18 -16.86 -19.63
N GLY A 648 -7.55 -15.73 -19.25
CA GLY A 648 -6.31 -15.23 -19.82
C GLY A 648 -5.32 -14.75 -18.78
N SER A 649 -4.21 -14.22 -19.25
CA SER A 649 -3.17 -13.64 -18.41
C SER A 649 -3.39 -12.16 -18.14
N GLY A 650 -2.57 -11.58 -17.25
CA GLY A 650 -2.54 -10.15 -16.98
C GLY A 650 -1.96 -9.34 -18.13
N PRO A 651 -1.92 -8.01 -18.00
CA PRO A 651 -1.40 -7.14 -19.03
C PRO A 651 0.12 -7.25 -19.17
N THR A 652 0.61 -7.11 -20.40
CA THR A 652 2.01 -6.75 -20.72
C THR A 652 2.29 -5.33 -20.22
N PHE A 653 3.54 -4.88 -20.25
CA PHE A 653 3.87 -3.48 -19.96
C PHE A 653 3.20 -2.50 -20.95
N ALA A 654 3.15 -2.86 -22.23
CA ALA A 654 2.50 -2.04 -23.25
C ALA A 654 0.99 -1.90 -23.03
N GLU A 655 0.30 -3.00 -22.72
CA GLU A 655 -1.12 -2.97 -22.36
C GLU A 655 -1.33 -2.19 -21.05
N PHE A 656 -0.46 -2.35 -20.07
CA PHE A 656 -0.58 -1.62 -18.81
C PHE A 656 -0.36 -0.11 -18.99
N ALA A 657 0.56 0.30 -19.84
CA ALA A 657 0.75 1.71 -20.21
C ALA A 657 -0.52 2.30 -20.84
N GLN A 658 -1.16 1.56 -21.75
CA GLN A 658 -2.43 1.96 -22.37
C GLN A 658 -3.58 2.00 -21.34
N ILE A 659 -3.62 1.05 -20.38
CA ILE A 659 -4.59 1.07 -19.27
C ILE A 659 -4.42 2.36 -18.47
N MET A 660 -3.21 2.68 -18.03
CA MET A 660 -2.93 3.89 -17.25
C MET A 660 -3.29 5.17 -18.03
N GLN A 661 -2.97 5.23 -19.31
CA GLN A 661 -3.35 6.33 -20.19
C GLN A 661 -4.87 6.48 -20.29
N LYS A 662 -5.60 5.39 -20.52
CA LYS A 662 -7.08 5.39 -20.58
C LYS A 662 -7.73 5.77 -19.24
N MET A 663 -7.05 5.53 -18.13
CA MET A 663 -7.49 5.99 -16.81
C MET A 663 -7.27 7.49 -16.57
N GLY A 664 -6.67 8.20 -17.53
CA GLY A 664 -6.43 9.65 -17.47
C GLY A 664 -5.09 10.03 -16.82
N ALA A 665 -4.14 9.09 -16.72
CA ALA A 665 -2.81 9.42 -16.24
C ALA A 665 -2.06 10.28 -17.26
N ILE A 666 -1.52 11.42 -16.81
CA ILE A 666 -0.59 12.26 -17.58
C ILE A 666 0.87 11.83 -17.38
N GLU A 667 1.17 11.25 -16.23
CA GLU A 667 2.43 10.58 -15.89
C GLU A 667 2.09 9.24 -15.21
N ALA A 668 2.78 8.15 -15.56
CA ALA A 668 2.56 6.85 -14.92
C ALA A 668 3.82 5.99 -14.86
N LEU A 669 3.91 5.21 -13.78
CA LEU A 669 5.02 4.32 -13.46
C LEU A 669 4.49 2.92 -13.11
N ASN A 670 5.12 1.88 -13.64
CA ASN A 670 4.92 0.51 -13.16
C ASN A 670 5.71 0.30 -11.85
N LEU A 671 5.13 -0.43 -10.93
CA LEU A 671 5.72 -0.86 -9.67
C LEU A 671 6.03 -2.37 -9.71
N ASP A 672 6.51 -2.96 -8.60
CA ASP A 672 6.70 -4.41 -8.54
C ASP A 672 5.36 -5.14 -8.71
N GLY A 673 5.31 -6.06 -9.65
CA GLY A 673 4.10 -6.70 -10.13
C GLY A 673 4.00 -8.20 -9.82
N GLY A 674 3.14 -8.89 -10.55
CA GLY A 674 2.94 -10.34 -10.42
C GLY A 674 2.38 -10.74 -9.06
N SER A 675 3.06 -11.65 -8.37
CA SER A 675 2.63 -12.11 -7.04
C SER A 675 2.75 -11.01 -5.96
N SER A 676 3.58 -9.99 -6.16
CA SER A 676 3.75 -8.85 -5.25
C SER A 676 2.57 -7.87 -5.28
N THR A 677 1.83 -7.82 -6.40
CA THR A 677 0.69 -6.88 -6.55
C THR A 677 -0.30 -7.03 -5.41
N SER A 678 -0.55 -5.93 -4.72
CA SER A 678 -1.43 -5.86 -3.56
C SER A 678 -1.93 -4.43 -3.39
N LEU A 679 -3.24 -4.24 -3.37
CA LEU A 679 -3.90 -2.96 -3.12
C LEU A 679 -4.72 -3.06 -1.83
N TYR A 680 -4.33 -2.29 -0.82
CA TYR A 680 -4.92 -2.31 0.52
C TYR A 680 -5.83 -1.10 0.75
N LEU A 681 -6.96 -1.32 1.44
CA LEU A 681 -7.82 -0.26 1.97
C LEU A 681 -8.55 -0.76 3.23
N GLY A 682 -8.48 0.00 4.32
CA GLY A 682 -9.31 -0.19 5.52
C GLY A 682 -9.27 -1.59 6.14
N GLY A 683 -8.14 -2.30 6.09
CA GLY A 683 -7.96 -3.61 6.73
C GLY A 683 -7.93 -4.82 5.78
N GLU A 684 -8.13 -4.64 4.46
CA GLU A 684 -8.13 -5.75 3.50
C GLU A 684 -7.40 -5.43 2.19
N LEU A 685 -7.09 -6.47 1.42
CA LEU A 685 -6.68 -6.32 0.03
C LEU A 685 -7.93 -6.30 -0.86
N LEU A 686 -8.07 -5.21 -1.65
CA LEU A 686 -9.21 -5.03 -2.55
C LEU A 686 -9.14 -5.90 -3.79
N ASP A 687 -7.93 -6.19 -4.24
CA ASP A 687 -7.64 -6.75 -5.56
C ASP A 687 -7.59 -8.28 -5.57
N ARG A 688 -7.27 -8.92 -4.45
CA ARG A 688 -7.10 -10.38 -4.34
C ARG A 688 -7.28 -10.91 -2.92
N PRO A 689 -7.54 -12.21 -2.75
CA PRO A 689 -7.44 -12.85 -1.44
C PRO A 689 -6.01 -12.71 -0.87
N SER A 690 -5.88 -12.34 0.39
CA SER A 690 -4.59 -12.00 1.02
C SER A 690 -3.56 -13.14 0.98
N GLN A 691 -4.00 -14.41 1.06
CA GLN A 691 -3.13 -15.59 0.97
C GLN A 691 -2.53 -15.82 -0.43
N THR A 692 -3.02 -15.13 -1.48
CA THR A 692 -2.48 -15.20 -2.84
C THR A 692 -1.43 -14.13 -3.13
N ALA A 693 -1.27 -13.16 -2.23
CA ALA A 693 -0.26 -12.11 -2.34
C ALA A 693 1.08 -12.57 -1.77
N ALA A 694 2.15 -12.31 -2.47
CA ALA A 694 3.50 -12.57 -1.98
C ALA A 694 3.93 -11.52 -0.93
N ARG A 695 5.06 -11.82 -0.28
CA ARG A 695 5.74 -10.86 0.58
C ARG A 695 6.36 -9.75 -0.27
N VAL A 696 6.35 -8.52 0.23
CA VAL A 696 6.89 -7.32 -0.42
C VAL A 696 7.86 -6.62 0.51
N HIS A 697 8.77 -5.83 -0.06
CA HIS A 697 9.78 -5.11 0.69
C HIS A 697 9.26 -3.78 1.25
N ASN A 698 8.55 -3.03 0.43
CA ASN A 698 8.03 -1.72 0.76
C ASN A 698 6.68 -1.47 0.06
N GLY A 699 6.02 -0.42 0.48
CA GLY A 699 4.81 0.10 -0.13
C GLY A 699 4.74 1.62 -0.08
N ILE A 700 3.70 2.16 -0.71
CA ILE A 700 3.31 3.57 -0.60
C ILE A 700 1.99 3.59 0.15
N GLY A 701 1.95 4.27 1.30
CA GLY A 701 0.82 4.34 2.20
C GLY A 701 0.14 5.70 2.21
N VAL A 702 -1.21 5.69 2.24
CA VAL A 702 -2.08 6.85 2.38
C VAL A 702 -2.52 6.96 3.84
N PHE A 703 -2.20 8.08 4.46
CA PHE A 703 -2.53 8.40 5.84
C PHE A 703 -3.62 9.45 5.90
N PHE A 704 -4.50 9.32 6.87
CA PHE A 704 -5.38 10.40 7.29
C PHE A 704 -4.90 10.96 8.62
N GLN A 705 -4.62 12.26 8.65
CA GLN A 705 -4.29 13.01 9.85
C GLN A 705 -5.45 13.95 10.17
N PRO A 706 -5.86 14.09 11.44
CA PRO A 706 -6.95 14.98 11.82
C PRO A 706 -6.66 16.45 11.54
#